data_3e30c2ede1146fbf961363a41ed3b2b3
#
_entry.id   3e30c2ede1146fbf961363a41ed3b2b3
#
_cell.length_a   1.000
_cell.length_b   1.000
_cell.length_c   1.000
_cell.angle_alpha   90.00
_cell.angle_beta   90.00
_cell.angle_gamma   90.00
#
_symmetry.space_group_name_H-M   'P 1'
#
loop_
_entity.id
_entity.type
_entity.pdbx_description
1 polymer ?
#
loop_
_entity_poly.entity_id
_entity_poly.type
_entity_poly.pdbx_seq_one_letter_code
_entity_poly.pdbx_strand_id
1 'polypeptide(L)'
;MKRREFVKDLLLAGGSLAIAPRLDLTAAIPPPPTDIKRVLVTFMCHLDVGFTNTQAAVIAKYFDEYYPAAMKVATTMRQSGEDRYVWSTASWLLYGYLEHLTGAARNRAEQAVVKGDLAWLAVPFNLETEMLDRSMLEGAIGISQALDRRFDRMTTGAKMSDVPGHTRGVVAPFAANGVKLLDIGVNGASTVPEVPPVFVWKEPKGNSLIMMYHHGYGSVIQVPGSDLAIAVEVRNDNAGPHSLSEVAKIYADLRKQFPNAKVSAANFSEVALAVEPFKDNFPVVTEEIGDTWIYGVASDPVKVARYREVMRLRKEWVEKGIFNVGDSTDIRLLQHLLLAPEHTWGVDTKRLKDYEHYTPKALATVVNAPRFRWAESSWAEKRKDIDDAVQSLPETLRSEAEARLRALRPVVPDRAGLRAHAAGSEIETSHFTMAIDPQTGAIHRLRAKATGREWASPHHPLGLFAYQTLSQKDYADYRAAYIIAKTWWAPMDFGKPDIEKFGAKSQVWLPRVAGCWAGKLHDGFRTLIELEITDVEAERADRVAWPRRVYLDLRFPDSEPAVRIALTCLDKAANRLPEAMWLSFVPAAPEPRGWTLDKADQPISPFDVVKGGNRHMHAVTNGVFYKDAQGSFSIETLDAPAVALGERSPIYYSNDQPDLTKGLHFSLFNNAWGTNYIQWFGDDMRFRFVLRA
;
A
#
# COMPACT_ATOMS: atom_id res chain seq x y z
N MET A 1 -13.74 -37.28 1.93
CA MET A 1 -12.92 -37.19 0.69
C MET A 1 -11.51 -37.60 1.03
N LYS A 2 -10.93 -38.49 0.24
CA LYS A 2 -9.69 -39.19 0.61
C LYS A 2 -8.46 -38.33 0.33
N ARG A 3 -7.50 -38.33 1.25
CA ARG A 3 -6.19 -37.61 1.26
C ARG A 3 -5.41 -37.65 -0.07
N ARG A 4 -5.76 -38.55 -0.99
CA ARG A 4 -5.12 -38.72 -2.31
C ARG A 4 -5.58 -37.73 -3.39
N GLU A 5 -6.74 -37.14 -3.29
CA GLU A 5 -7.21 -36.14 -4.27
C GLU A 5 -6.66 -34.75 -3.98
N PHE A 6 -6.48 -34.41 -2.70
CA PHE A 6 -5.86 -33.14 -2.26
C PHE A 6 -4.39 -32.98 -2.73
N VAL A 7 -3.65 -34.10 -2.82
CA VAL A 7 -2.24 -34.08 -3.27
C VAL A 7 -2.14 -33.97 -4.80
N LYS A 8 -3.16 -34.43 -5.56
CA LYS A 8 -3.18 -34.26 -7.02
C LYS A 8 -3.43 -32.82 -7.45
N ASP A 9 -4.27 -32.10 -6.75
CA ASP A 9 -4.55 -30.68 -7.04
C ASP A 9 -3.37 -29.76 -6.68
N LEU A 10 -2.54 -30.15 -5.73
CA LEU A 10 -1.30 -29.44 -5.39
C LEU A 10 -0.15 -29.69 -6.41
N LEU A 11 -0.16 -30.84 -7.10
CA LEU A 11 0.86 -31.18 -8.10
C LEU A 11 0.55 -30.60 -9.49
N LEU A 12 -0.67 -30.11 -9.74
CA LEU A 12 -1.05 -29.44 -10.98
C LEU A 12 -0.79 -27.92 -10.97
N ALA A 13 -0.46 -27.32 -9.81
CA ALA A 13 -0.06 -25.93 -9.70
C ALA A 13 1.43 -25.66 -10.00
N GLY A 14 2.21 -26.68 -10.23
CA GLY A 14 3.65 -26.62 -10.45
C GLY A 14 4.08 -26.91 -11.88
N GLY A 15 3.55 -26.23 -12.89
CA GLY A 15 4.04 -26.48 -14.22
C GLY A 15 3.16 -25.97 -15.36
N SER A 16 2.72 -24.75 -15.31
CA SER A 16 2.19 -24.10 -16.51
C SER A 16 3.10 -22.94 -16.88
N LEU A 17 4.00 -23.19 -17.83
CA LEU A 17 4.51 -22.16 -18.71
C LEU A 17 3.27 -21.52 -19.38
N ALA A 18 2.75 -20.45 -18.79
CA ALA A 18 1.73 -19.64 -19.42
C ALA A 18 2.36 -19.01 -20.65
N ILE A 19 1.93 -19.46 -21.83
CA ILE A 19 2.15 -18.74 -23.08
C ILE A 19 1.36 -17.43 -22.93
N ALA A 20 2.06 -16.35 -22.55
CA ALA A 20 1.49 -15.02 -22.57
C ALA A 20 1.09 -14.65 -24.00
N PRO A 21 -0.07 -14.01 -24.23
CA PRO A 21 -0.39 -13.48 -25.55
C PRO A 21 0.70 -12.46 -25.94
N ARG A 22 1.24 -12.60 -27.15
CA ARG A 22 2.19 -11.66 -27.74
C ARG A 22 1.51 -10.28 -27.80
N LEU A 23 1.93 -9.37 -26.94
CA LEU A 23 1.80 -7.94 -27.18
C LEU A 23 2.85 -7.59 -28.24
N ASP A 24 2.40 -7.12 -29.40
CA ASP A 24 3.25 -6.54 -30.43
C ASP A 24 3.81 -5.19 -29.93
N LEU A 25 4.84 -5.27 -29.11
CA LEU A 25 5.72 -4.14 -28.84
C LEU A 25 6.77 -4.10 -29.95
N THR A 26 6.47 -3.42 -31.06
CA THR A 26 7.41 -3.14 -32.15
C THR A 26 8.39 -2.00 -31.82
N ALA A 27 8.97 -2.01 -30.62
CA ALA A 27 10.28 -1.46 -30.44
C ALA A 27 11.26 -2.61 -30.67
N ALA A 28 12.08 -2.51 -31.70
CA ALA A 28 13.07 -3.53 -32.06
C ALA A 28 13.95 -3.80 -30.83
N ILE A 29 13.65 -4.88 -30.10
CA ILE A 29 14.57 -5.43 -29.11
C ILE A 29 15.79 -5.84 -29.91
N PRO A 30 16.99 -5.29 -29.63
CA PRO A 30 18.20 -5.76 -30.29
C PRO A 30 18.30 -7.27 -30.09
N PRO A 31 18.73 -8.02 -31.12
CA PRO A 31 18.90 -9.47 -30.99
C PRO A 31 19.74 -9.74 -29.74
N PRO A 32 19.44 -10.80 -28.96
CA PRO A 32 20.21 -11.10 -27.76
C PRO A 32 21.68 -11.17 -28.13
N PRO A 33 22.58 -10.57 -27.34
CA PRO A 33 24.01 -10.69 -27.58
C PRO A 33 24.33 -12.18 -27.62
N THR A 34 24.86 -12.63 -28.71
CA THR A 34 25.06 -14.05 -29.02
C THR A 34 26.06 -14.74 -28.10
N ASP A 35 26.59 -14.07 -27.08
CA ASP A 35 27.65 -14.58 -26.23
C ASP A 35 27.59 -14.08 -24.78
N ILE A 36 26.59 -14.51 -24.01
CA ILE A 36 26.57 -14.34 -22.57
C ILE A 36 27.68 -15.21 -21.95
N LYS A 37 28.58 -14.58 -21.20
CA LYS A 37 29.73 -15.23 -20.54
C LYS A 37 29.51 -15.49 -19.04
N ARG A 38 28.60 -14.73 -18.42
CA ARG A 38 28.32 -14.82 -16.98
C ARG A 38 26.82 -14.84 -16.73
N VAL A 39 26.38 -15.77 -15.87
CA VAL A 39 25.02 -15.77 -15.35
C VAL A 39 25.08 -15.74 -13.82
N LEU A 40 24.48 -14.74 -13.21
CA LEU A 40 24.27 -14.70 -11.77
C LEU A 40 22.86 -15.19 -11.47
N VAL A 41 22.73 -16.20 -10.58
CA VAL A 41 21.43 -16.70 -10.16
C VAL A 41 21.18 -16.38 -8.70
N THR A 42 20.03 -15.73 -8.42
CA THR A 42 19.56 -15.44 -7.06
C THR A 42 18.43 -16.36 -6.70
N PHE A 43 18.37 -16.78 -5.42
CA PHE A 43 17.31 -17.64 -4.90
C PHE A 43 16.59 -16.97 -3.77
N MET A 44 15.26 -16.89 -3.85
CA MET A 44 14.41 -16.38 -2.77
C MET A 44 13.02 -17.00 -2.80
N CYS A 45 12.21 -16.67 -1.83
CA CYS A 45 10.78 -16.95 -1.78
C CYS A 45 10.03 -15.62 -1.62
N HIS A 46 8.90 -15.47 -2.33
CA HIS A 46 7.98 -14.39 -2.07
C HIS A 46 7.46 -14.51 -0.64
N LEU A 47 7.63 -13.44 0.13
CA LEU A 47 7.17 -13.35 1.51
C LEU A 47 5.87 -12.56 1.59
N ASP A 48 4.82 -13.22 2.05
CA ASP A 48 3.65 -12.59 2.63
C ASP A 48 3.75 -12.69 4.15
N VAL A 49 3.65 -11.60 4.86
CA VAL A 49 3.55 -11.65 6.33
C VAL A 49 2.09 -11.89 6.72
N GLY A 50 1.58 -13.06 6.34
CA GLY A 50 0.19 -13.46 6.38
C GLY A 50 -0.21 -14.30 5.17
N PHE A 51 -1.33 -14.00 4.52
CA PHE A 51 -1.93 -14.56 3.31
C PHE A 51 -2.18 -16.08 3.39
N THR A 52 -1.13 -16.88 3.36
CA THR A 52 -1.24 -18.34 3.40
C THR A 52 -1.70 -18.88 4.76
N ASN A 53 -1.53 -18.11 5.82
CA ASN A 53 -2.02 -18.35 7.17
C ASN A 53 -2.05 -17.01 7.94
N THR A 54 -2.35 -17.04 9.26
CA THR A 54 -2.15 -15.87 10.13
C THR A 54 -0.69 -15.47 10.15
N GLN A 55 -0.41 -14.20 10.44
CA GLN A 55 0.95 -13.64 10.51
C GLN A 55 1.85 -14.45 11.43
N ALA A 56 1.39 -14.75 12.66
CA ALA A 56 2.16 -15.51 13.62
C ALA A 56 2.51 -16.91 13.11
N ALA A 57 1.58 -17.60 12.44
CA ALA A 57 1.81 -18.94 11.91
C ALA A 57 2.79 -18.94 10.72
N VAL A 58 2.76 -17.90 9.88
CA VAL A 58 3.73 -17.74 8.79
C VAL A 58 5.12 -17.49 9.33
N ILE A 59 5.29 -16.57 10.29
CA ILE A 59 6.58 -16.28 10.91
C ILE A 59 7.17 -17.54 11.59
N ALA A 60 6.36 -18.27 12.37
CA ALA A 60 6.78 -19.51 13.01
C ALA A 60 7.27 -20.53 11.97
N LYS A 61 6.58 -20.69 10.85
CA LYS A 61 6.99 -21.61 9.79
C LYS A 61 8.33 -21.24 9.16
N TYR A 62 8.58 -19.93 8.94
CA TYR A 62 9.88 -19.48 8.47
C TYR A 62 10.99 -19.78 9.49
N PHE A 63 10.74 -19.58 10.78
CA PHE A 63 11.73 -19.76 11.82
C PHE A 63 12.02 -21.25 12.12
N ASP A 64 10.97 -22.06 12.20
CA ASP A 64 11.09 -23.46 12.63
C ASP A 64 11.43 -24.41 11.48
N GLU A 65 11.00 -24.10 10.24
CA GLU A 65 11.15 -25.01 9.11
C GLU A 65 12.04 -24.45 8.00
N TYR A 66 11.79 -23.22 7.53
CA TYR A 66 12.36 -22.72 6.28
C TYR A 66 13.81 -22.28 6.40
N TYR A 67 14.20 -21.54 7.45
CA TYR A 67 15.61 -21.21 7.68
C TYR A 67 16.47 -22.46 7.92
N PRO A 68 16.07 -23.43 8.77
CA PRO A 68 16.79 -24.70 8.89
C PRO A 68 16.93 -25.46 7.57
N ALA A 69 15.86 -25.51 6.75
CA ALA A 69 15.89 -26.17 5.45
C ALA A 69 16.84 -25.48 4.47
N ALA A 70 16.81 -24.15 4.37
CA ALA A 70 17.71 -23.38 3.51
C ALA A 70 19.18 -23.59 3.88
N MET A 71 19.51 -23.52 5.17
CA MET A 71 20.86 -23.78 5.67
C MET A 71 21.34 -25.23 5.36
N LYS A 72 20.41 -26.19 5.41
CA LYS A 72 20.72 -27.59 5.03
C LYS A 72 21.02 -27.69 3.53
N VAL A 73 20.18 -27.08 2.66
CA VAL A 73 20.41 -27.09 1.22
C VAL A 73 21.75 -26.44 0.89
N ALA A 74 22.03 -25.25 1.43
CA ALA A 74 23.28 -24.53 1.19
C ALA A 74 24.53 -25.34 1.65
N THR A 75 24.45 -25.98 2.83
CA THR A 75 25.53 -26.81 3.33
C THR A 75 25.77 -28.00 2.42
N THR A 76 24.73 -28.70 1.99
CA THR A 76 24.86 -29.87 1.11
C THR A 76 25.44 -29.46 -0.26
N MET A 77 24.97 -28.39 -0.85
CA MET A 77 25.51 -27.87 -2.13
C MET A 77 27.00 -27.56 -2.01
N ARG A 78 27.41 -26.86 -0.95
CA ARG A 78 28.82 -26.53 -0.70
C ARG A 78 29.71 -27.73 -0.53
N GLN A 79 29.17 -28.83 0.03
CA GLN A 79 29.93 -30.08 0.24
C GLN A 79 30.04 -30.94 -1.04
N SER A 80 29.06 -30.82 -1.95
CA SER A 80 28.97 -31.65 -3.16
C SER A 80 29.74 -31.09 -4.37
N GLY A 81 30.22 -29.84 -4.34
CA GLY A 81 31.07 -29.35 -5.41
C GLY A 81 30.93 -27.89 -5.79
N GLU A 82 30.81 -27.56 -7.11
CA GLU A 82 31.02 -26.26 -7.68
C GLU A 82 29.82 -25.29 -7.48
N ASP A 83 28.58 -25.81 -7.38
CA ASP A 83 27.38 -25.00 -7.30
C ASP A 83 27.08 -24.60 -5.86
N ARG A 84 26.64 -23.35 -5.70
CA ARG A 84 26.24 -22.80 -4.40
C ARG A 84 24.75 -22.51 -4.36
N TYR A 85 24.20 -22.50 -3.17
CA TYR A 85 22.87 -21.99 -2.88
C TYR A 85 22.97 -20.83 -1.90
N VAL A 86 22.55 -19.64 -2.31
CA VAL A 86 22.51 -18.44 -1.47
C VAL A 86 21.05 -18.04 -1.36
N TRP A 87 20.46 -18.23 -0.18
CA TRP A 87 19.06 -17.86 0.04
C TRP A 87 18.95 -16.42 0.51
N SER A 88 18.44 -15.55 -0.36
CA SER A 88 18.16 -14.15 -0.05
C SER A 88 16.79 -14.02 0.59
N THR A 89 16.70 -13.33 1.72
CA THR A 89 15.45 -13.12 2.47
C THR A 89 15.23 -11.66 2.82
N ALA A 90 14.01 -11.29 3.18
CA ALA A 90 13.68 -10.00 3.74
C ALA A 90 14.54 -9.68 4.97
N SER A 91 15.10 -8.46 5.05
CA SER A 91 15.97 -8.07 6.18
C SER A 91 15.22 -8.13 7.53
N TRP A 92 13.95 -7.71 7.55
CA TRP A 92 13.10 -7.77 8.73
C TRP A 92 12.96 -9.20 9.27
N LEU A 93 12.73 -10.15 8.36
CA LEU A 93 12.52 -11.56 8.72
C LEU A 93 13.81 -12.20 9.27
N LEU A 94 14.96 -11.94 8.61
CA LEU A 94 16.26 -12.46 9.09
C LEU A 94 16.65 -11.82 10.42
N TYR A 95 16.43 -10.51 10.58
CA TYR A 95 16.66 -9.81 11.84
C TYR A 95 15.85 -10.46 12.97
N GLY A 96 14.55 -10.63 12.77
CA GLY A 96 13.65 -11.27 13.74
C GLY A 96 14.08 -12.72 14.05
N TYR A 97 14.47 -13.49 13.04
CA TYR A 97 14.96 -14.86 13.22
C TYR A 97 16.20 -14.91 14.13
N LEU A 98 17.19 -14.07 13.87
CA LEU A 98 18.42 -14.02 14.66
C LEU A 98 18.17 -13.55 16.11
N GLU A 99 17.22 -12.65 16.33
CA GLU A 99 16.84 -12.20 17.68
C GLU A 99 16.02 -13.26 18.43
N HIS A 100 15.23 -14.06 17.73
CA HIS A 100 14.46 -15.17 18.31
C HIS A 100 15.36 -16.31 18.81
N LEU A 101 16.47 -16.56 18.14
CA LEU A 101 17.37 -17.67 18.44
C LEU A 101 18.31 -17.38 19.63
N THR A 102 18.70 -18.43 20.36
CA THR A 102 19.67 -18.38 21.44
C THR A 102 20.72 -19.48 21.33
N GLY A 103 21.87 -19.33 22.01
CA GLY A 103 22.90 -20.35 22.16
C GLY A 103 23.38 -20.95 20.83
N ALA A 104 23.46 -22.26 20.76
CA ALA A 104 24.01 -22.97 19.60
C ALA A 104 23.19 -22.81 18.32
N ALA A 105 21.86 -22.57 18.43
CA ALA A 105 21.01 -22.32 17.27
C ALA A 105 21.35 -20.98 16.64
N ARG A 106 21.49 -19.92 17.44
CA ARG A 106 21.93 -18.60 16.99
C ARG A 106 23.28 -18.64 16.31
N ASN A 107 24.25 -19.30 16.94
CA ASN A 107 25.60 -19.45 16.37
C ASN A 107 25.60 -20.17 15.01
N ARG A 108 24.76 -21.19 14.82
CA ARG A 108 24.62 -21.86 13.50
C ARG A 108 24.04 -20.92 12.44
N ALA A 109 23.01 -20.15 12.78
CA ALA A 109 22.41 -19.20 11.86
C ALA A 109 23.38 -18.08 11.48
N GLU A 110 24.11 -17.51 12.45
CA GLU A 110 25.16 -16.51 12.21
C GLU A 110 26.28 -17.06 11.33
N GLN A 111 26.72 -18.30 11.57
CA GLN A 111 27.71 -18.96 10.72
C GLN A 111 27.21 -19.16 9.28
N ALA A 112 25.92 -19.42 9.07
CA ALA A 112 25.34 -19.52 7.73
C ALA A 112 25.35 -18.15 7.02
N VAL A 113 25.09 -17.08 7.76
CA VAL A 113 25.24 -15.69 7.24
C VAL A 113 26.69 -15.41 6.88
N VAL A 114 27.65 -15.68 7.79
CA VAL A 114 29.09 -15.44 7.55
C VAL A 114 29.60 -16.20 6.33
N LYS A 115 29.15 -17.43 6.12
CA LYS A 115 29.50 -18.27 4.96
C LYS A 115 28.82 -17.82 3.65
N GLY A 116 27.84 -16.89 3.71
CA GLY A 116 27.06 -16.46 2.58
C GLY A 116 26.02 -17.46 2.11
N ASP A 117 25.57 -18.36 2.98
CA ASP A 117 24.47 -19.28 2.72
C ASP A 117 23.11 -18.58 2.86
N LEU A 118 23.04 -17.62 3.78
CA LEU A 118 21.92 -16.70 3.99
C LEU A 118 22.36 -15.27 3.69
N ALA A 119 21.52 -14.55 2.95
CA ALA A 119 21.70 -13.13 2.64
C ALA A 119 20.39 -12.39 2.88
N TRP A 120 20.45 -11.06 2.97
CA TRP A 120 19.28 -10.22 3.16
C TRP A 120 19.20 -9.13 2.09
N LEU A 121 18.00 -8.56 1.93
CA LEU A 121 17.67 -7.45 1.07
C LEU A 121 17.84 -6.13 1.81
N ALA A 122 18.12 -5.04 1.10
CA ALA A 122 18.17 -3.71 1.69
C ALA A 122 16.81 -3.25 2.25
N VAL A 123 15.71 -3.82 1.74
CA VAL A 123 14.33 -3.53 2.20
C VAL A 123 13.84 -4.61 3.18
N PRO A 124 12.94 -4.25 4.12
CA PRO A 124 12.44 -5.18 5.12
C PRO A 124 11.60 -6.33 4.54
N PHE A 125 10.75 -6.04 3.56
CA PHE A 125 9.83 -6.94 2.83
C PHE A 125 9.12 -6.15 1.71
N ASN A 126 8.01 -6.69 1.18
CA ASN A 126 7.18 -6.02 0.16
C ASN A 126 6.32 -4.93 0.81
N LEU A 127 6.45 -3.70 0.33
CA LEU A 127 5.84 -2.51 0.91
C LEU A 127 4.86 -1.86 -0.08
N GLU A 128 3.72 -1.41 0.43
CA GLU A 128 2.89 -0.37 -0.19
C GLU A 128 3.60 0.98 0.00
N THR A 129 4.55 1.29 -0.89
CA THR A 129 5.50 2.39 -0.69
C THR A 129 4.84 3.78 -0.62
N GLU A 130 3.65 3.95 -1.19
CA GLU A 130 2.87 5.18 -1.09
C GLU A 130 2.30 5.43 0.32
N MET A 131 2.31 4.41 1.19
CA MET A 131 1.86 4.52 2.58
C MET A 131 2.92 5.06 3.54
N LEU A 132 4.18 5.23 3.09
CA LEU A 132 5.29 5.65 3.92
C LEU A 132 5.68 7.11 3.66
N ASP A 133 6.10 7.81 4.70
CA ASP A 133 6.84 9.05 4.55
C ASP A 133 8.33 8.76 4.32
N ARG A 134 9.09 9.79 4.02
CA ARG A 134 10.54 9.67 3.78
C ARG A 134 11.27 9.06 4.99
N SER A 135 10.93 9.50 6.19
CA SER A 135 11.56 9.04 7.43
C SER A 135 11.31 7.55 7.68
N MET A 136 10.10 7.06 7.34
CA MET A 136 9.78 5.62 7.40
C MET A 136 10.55 4.82 6.36
N LEU A 137 10.72 5.32 5.14
CA LEU A 137 11.52 4.66 4.10
C LEU A 137 13.00 4.55 4.51
N GLU A 138 13.57 5.60 5.08
CA GLU A 138 14.93 5.60 5.63
C GLU A 138 15.06 4.59 6.79
N GLY A 139 14.08 4.58 7.72
CA GLY A 139 14.04 3.64 8.83
C GLY A 139 13.86 2.18 8.39
N ALA A 140 13.12 1.94 7.34
CA ALA A 140 12.95 0.60 6.75
C ALA A 140 14.30 0.00 6.30
N ILE A 141 15.17 0.81 5.68
CA ILE A 141 16.53 0.41 5.33
C ILE A 141 17.41 0.25 6.59
N GLY A 142 17.12 0.99 7.65
CA GLY A 142 17.82 0.91 8.92
C GLY A 142 17.88 -0.50 9.53
N ILE A 143 16.87 -1.35 9.27
CA ILE A 143 16.85 -2.76 9.69
C ILE A 143 17.94 -3.56 8.96
N SER A 144 18.08 -3.38 7.64
CA SER A 144 19.16 -3.98 6.86
C SER A 144 20.52 -3.48 7.32
N GLN A 145 20.67 -2.18 7.57
CA GLN A 145 21.91 -1.59 8.08
C GLN A 145 22.27 -2.09 9.49
N ALA A 146 21.30 -2.49 10.32
CA ALA A 146 21.59 -3.12 11.60
C ALA A 146 22.22 -4.51 11.42
N LEU A 147 21.76 -5.27 10.43
CA LEU A 147 22.40 -6.53 10.04
C LEU A 147 23.78 -6.28 9.44
N ASP A 148 23.93 -5.26 8.60
CA ASP A 148 25.20 -4.85 8.00
C ASP A 148 26.25 -4.57 9.08
N ARG A 149 25.90 -3.75 10.09
CA ARG A 149 26.78 -3.48 11.24
C ARG A 149 27.15 -4.73 12.03
N ARG A 150 26.23 -5.68 12.16
CA ARG A 150 26.44 -6.93 12.90
C ARG A 150 27.42 -7.88 12.20
N PHE A 151 27.39 -7.92 10.86
CA PHE A 151 28.14 -8.88 10.06
C PHE A 151 29.25 -8.25 9.22
N ASP A 152 29.56 -6.97 9.43
CA ASP A 152 30.53 -6.20 8.66
C ASP A 152 30.30 -6.31 7.16
N ARG A 153 29.09 -5.92 6.71
CA ARG A 153 28.67 -5.98 5.31
C ARG A 153 28.04 -4.65 4.88
N MET A 154 27.86 -4.52 3.56
CA MET A 154 27.14 -3.42 2.93
C MET A 154 26.09 -3.99 1.98
N THR A 155 24.83 -3.85 2.32
CA THR A 155 23.71 -4.33 1.50
C THR A 155 23.21 -3.23 0.61
N THR A 156 23.40 -3.40 -0.71
CA THR A 156 23.08 -2.40 -1.74
C THR A 156 21.98 -2.82 -2.70
N GLY A 157 21.54 -4.07 -2.63
CA GLY A 157 20.48 -4.64 -3.46
C GLY A 157 19.19 -4.83 -2.70
N ALA A 158 18.10 -4.36 -3.28
CA ALA A 158 16.74 -4.51 -2.78
C ALA A 158 15.88 -5.31 -3.76
N LYS A 159 14.88 -6.02 -3.26
CA LYS A 159 13.84 -6.63 -4.07
C LYS A 159 12.51 -6.55 -3.36
N MET A 160 11.48 -6.21 -4.14
CA MET A 160 10.07 -6.32 -3.75
C MET A 160 9.30 -7.12 -4.81
N SER A 161 8.24 -7.79 -4.40
CA SER A 161 7.42 -8.59 -5.31
C SER A 161 5.93 -8.46 -4.98
N ASP A 162 5.09 -8.82 -5.94
CA ASP A 162 3.64 -8.78 -5.96
C ASP A 162 3.06 -7.42 -6.36
N VAL A 163 3.33 -6.36 -5.61
CA VAL A 163 2.85 -4.99 -5.89
C VAL A 163 3.43 -4.47 -7.22
N PRO A 164 2.58 -4.10 -8.20
CA PRO A 164 3.05 -3.77 -9.55
C PRO A 164 3.75 -2.42 -9.68
N GLY A 165 3.49 -1.49 -8.78
CA GLY A 165 4.03 -0.14 -8.84
C GLY A 165 4.50 0.39 -7.50
N HIS A 166 5.37 1.39 -7.55
CA HIS A 166 5.93 2.06 -6.39
C HIS A 166 6.05 3.56 -6.66
N THR A 167 6.02 4.37 -5.60
CA THR A 167 6.25 5.81 -5.76
C THR A 167 7.69 6.13 -6.05
N ARG A 168 7.94 7.08 -6.96
CA ARG A 168 9.27 7.68 -7.20
C ARG A 168 9.87 8.30 -5.92
N GLY A 169 9.02 8.58 -4.94
CA GLY A 169 9.44 9.02 -3.62
C GLY A 169 10.46 8.12 -2.92
N VAL A 170 10.57 6.82 -3.31
CA VAL A 170 11.57 5.90 -2.75
C VAL A 170 13.00 6.18 -3.23
N VAL A 171 13.16 6.81 -4.40
CA VAL A 171 14.47 6.94 -5.06
C VAL A 171 15.49 7.68 -4.20
N ALA A 172 15.13 8.86 -3.70
CA ALA A 172 16.04 9.68 -2.89
C ALA A 172 16.43 9.03 -1.56
N PRO A 173 15.48 8.56 -0.70
CA PRO A 173 15.84 7.92 0.57
C PRO A 173 16.63 6.62 0.37
N PHE A 174 16.31 5.81 -0.65
CA PHE A 174 17.04 4.58 -0.92
C PHE A 174 18.48 4.87 -1.38
N ALA A 175 18.66 5.75 -2.37
CA ALA A 175 19.99 6.12 -2.85
C ALA A 175 20.84 6.76 -1.74
N ALA A 176 20.28 7.64 -0.91
CA ALA A 176 20.98 8.27 0.20
C ALA A 176 21.43 7.25 1.28
N ASN A 177 20.76 6.10 1.38
CA ASN A 177 21.08 5.02 2.30
C ASN A 177 21.87 3.86 1.64
N GLY A 178 22.48 4.10 0.47
CA GLY A 178 23.40 3.17 -0.19
C GLY A 178 22.75 2.08 -1.04
N VAL A 179 21.42 2.09 -1.22
CA VAL A 179 20.76 1.17 -2.16
C VAL A 179 21.11 1.59 -3.58
N LYS A 180 21.58 0.66 -4.38
CA LYS A 180 21.99 0.86 -5.79
C LYS A 180 21.02 0.22 -6.77
N LEU A 181 20.46 -0.94 -6.39
CA LEU A 181 19.56 -1.74 -7.21
C LEU A 181 18.25 -1.97 -6.47
N LEU A 182 17.14 -1.75 -7.16
CA LEU A 182 15.81 -2.22 -6.75
C LEU A 182 15.25 -3.14 -7.84
N ASP A 183 15.06 -4.39 -7.48
CA ASP A 183 14.45 -5.41 -8.32
C ASP A 183 12.96 -5.53 -7.97
N ILE A 184 12.08 -5.46 -8.98
CA ILE A 184 10.63 -5.56 -8.83
C ILE A 184 10.12 -6.76 -9.62
N GLY A 185 9.37 -7.63 -8.94
CA GLY A 185 8.63 -8.71 -9.57
C GLY A 185 7.15 -8.57 -9.24
N VAL A 186 6.26 -8.71 -10.23
CA VAL A 186 4.86 -8.33 -10.08
C VAL A 186 3.92 -9.53 -10.07
N ASN A 187 2.71 -9.32 -9.55
CA ASN A 187 1.59 -10.26 -9.64
C ASN A 187 1.25 -10.57 -11.11
N GLY A 188 1.16 -11.86 -11.44
CA GLY A 188 1.03 -12.31 -12.83
C GLY A 188 -0.31 -12.02 -13.51
N ALA A 189 -1.32 -11.48 -12.80
CA ALA A 189 -2.60 -11.10 -13.38
C ALA A 189 -2.80 -9.58 -13.49
N SER A 190 -2.02 -8.80 -12.80
CA SER A 190 -2.13 -7.34 -12.78
C SER A 190 -1.56 -6.70 -14.04
N THR A 191 -2.19 -5.63 -14.51
CA THR A 191 -1.56 -4.74 -15.49
C THR A 191 -0.26 -4.19 -14.93
N VAL A 192 0.78 -4.16 -15.74
CA VAL A 192 2.12 -3.71 -15.34
C VAL A 192 2.44 -2.36 -15.97
N PRO A 193 3.16 -1.49 -15.25
CA PRO A 193 3.73 -0.26 -15.79
C PRO A 193 4.59 -0.52 -17.02
N GLU A 194 4.44 0.28 -18.08
CA GLU A 194 5.23 0.20 -19.30
C GLU A 194 6.62 0.80 -19.05
N VAL A 195 7.51 -0.01 -18.45
CA VAL A 195 8.91 0.35 -18.20
C VAL A 195 9.86 -0.68 -18.82
N PRO A 196 11.11 -0.31 -19.16
CA PRO A 196 12.12 -1.26 -19.64
C PRO A 196 12.44 -2.32 -18.57
N PRO A 197 12.86 -3.54 -18.96
CA PRO A 197 13.27 -4.58 -18.02
C PRO A 197 14.44 -4.19 -17.12
N VAL A 198 15.33 -3.32 -17.63
CA VAL A 198 16.43 -2.69 -16.88
C VAL A 198 16.47 -1.23 -17.23
N PHE A 199 16.45 -0.36 -16.23
CA PHE A 199 16.48 1.10 -16.43
C PHE A 199 17.08 1.82 -15.22
N VAL A 200 17.34 3.10 -15.38
CA VAL A 200 17.69 4.02 -14.28
C VAL A 200 16.43 4.81 -13.91
N TRP A 201 15.94 4.62 -12.70
CA TRP A 201 14.85 5.45 -12.17
C TRP A 201 15.44 6.67 -11.49
N LYS A 202 15.11 7.86 -12.01
CA LYS A 202 15.73 9.12 -11.61
C LYS A 202 14.69 10.11 -11.12
N GLU A 203 14.93 10.73 -9.97
CA GLU A 203 14.11 11.81 -9.45
C GLU A 203 14.67 13.19 -9.81
N PRO A 204 13.88 14.29 -9.72
CA PRO A 204 14.27 15.61 -10.25
C PRO A 204 15.55 16.22 -9.63
N LYS A 205 15.93 15.83 -8.41
CA LYS A 205 17.16 16.35 -7.75
C LYS A 205 18.42 15.59 -8.14
N GLY A 206 18.28 14.56 -8.99
CA GLY A 206 19.41 13.82 -9.57
C GLY A 206 19.72 12.49 -8.90
N ASN A 207 19.10 12.14 -7.77
CA ASN A 207 19.24 10.80 -7.19
C ASN A 207 18.66 9.75 -8.14
N SER A 208 19.24 8.54 -8.14
CA SER A 208 18.80 7.48 -9.03
C SER A 208 19.07 6.09 -8.48
N LEU A 209 18.25 5.14 -8.92
CA LEU A 209 18.40 3.70 -8.66
C LEU A 209 18.48 2.96 -9.99
N ILE A 210 19.27 1.87 -10.04
CA ILE A 210 19.14 0.89 -11.10
C ILE A 210 17.90 0.05 -10.77
N MET A 211 17.05 -0.13 -11.76
CA MET A 211 15.83 -0.93 -11.65
C MET A 211 15.96 -2.18 -12.50
N MET A 212 15.53 -3.32 -11.96
CA MET A 212 15.19 -4.51 -12.72
C MET A 212 13.68 -4.73 -12.54
N TYR A 213 12.96 -5.00 -13.63
CA TYR A 213 11.50 -5.12 -13.61
C TYR A 213 11.04 -6.38 -14.35
N HIS A 214 10.30 -7.26 -13.64
CA HIS A 214 9.85 -8.56 -14.13
C HIS A 214 8.33 -8.60 -14.27
N HIS A 215 7.82 -9.26 -15.32
CA HIS A 215 6.39 -9.56 -15.50
C HIS A 215 5.97 -10.86 -14.77
N GLY A 216 6.40 -11.01 -13.56
CA GLY A 216 6.22 -12.11 -12.64
C GLY A 216 7.17 -11.90 -11.48
N TYR A 217 7.24 -12.80 -10.51
CA TYR A 217 8.11 -12.61 -9.34
C TYR A 217 9.61 -12.59 -9.66
N GLY A 218 10.00 -13.24 -10.74
CA GLY A 218 11.36 -13.22 -11.26
C GLY A 218 11.44 -13.79 -12.67
N SER A 219 12.54 -13.54 -13.35
CA SER A 219 12.84 -14.05 -14.69
C SER A 219 14.33 -13.94 -14.99
N VAL A 220 14.75 -14.42 -16.14
CA VAL A 220 16.10 -14.19 -16.65
C VAL A 220 16.12 -12.88 -17.43
N ILE A 221 16.99 -11.95 -17.02
CA ILE A 221 17.22 -10.67 -17.70
C ILE A 221 18.65 -10.63 -18.19
N GLN A 222 18.86 -10.32 -19.49
CA GLN A 222 20.17 -9.98 -20.04
C GLN A 222 20.44 -8.50 -19.79
N VAL A 223 21.59 -8.18 -19.19
CA VAL A 223 21.94 -6.81 -18.85
C VAL A 223 22.37 -6.06 -20.12
N PRO A 224 21.71 -4.96 -20.51
CA PRO A 224 22.01 -4.23 -21.73
C PRO A 224 23.46 -3.78 -21.80
N GLY A 225 24.08 -3.97 -22.97
CA GLY A 225 25.48 -3.56 -23.22
C GLY A 225 26.53 -4.42 -22.52
N SER A 226 26.19 -5.63 -22.06
CA SER A 226 27.07 -6.53 -21.33
C SER A 226 27.02 -7.98 -21.81
N ASP A 227 27.96 -8.79 -21.31
CA ASP A 227 27.99 -10.25 -21.45
C ASP A 227 27.35 -10.96 -20.23
N LEU A 228 26.55 -10.25 -19.43
CA LEU A 228 25.95 -10.68 -18.18
C LEU A 228 24.46 -10.94 -18.32
N ALA A 229 23.98 -12.05 -17.75
CA ALA A 229 22.57 -12.29 -17.49
C ALA A 229 22.32 -12.50 -15.98
N ILE A 230 21.16 -12.05 -15.52
CA ILE A 230 20.70 -12.25 -14.15
C ILE A 230 19.48 -13.16 -14.18
N ALA A 231 19.55 -14.29 -13.48
CA ALA A 231 18.43 -15.21 -13.27
C ALA A 231 17.87 -14.99 -11.86
N VAL A 232 16.67 -14.48 -11.76
CA VAL A 232 15.98 -14.25 -10.47
C VAL A 232 14.99 -15.37 -10.25
N GLU A 233 15.36 -16.32 -9.38
CA GLU A 233 14.58 -17.51 -9.07
C GLU A 233 13.79 -17.30 -7.78
N VAL A 234 12.48 -17.14 -7.91
CA VAL A 234 11.58 -16.84 -6.80
C VAL A 234 10.54 -17.95 -6.67
N ARG A 235 10.43 -18.54 -5.50
CA ARG A 235 9.30 -19.42 -5.17
C ARG A 235 8.08 -18.57 -4.78
N ASN A 236 6.91 -19.09 -5.11
CA ASN A 236 5.63 -18.42 -4.87
C ASN A 236 5.32 -18.29 -3.36
N ASP A 237 4.23 -17.65 -3.07
CA ASP A 237 3.66 -17.24 -1.78
C ASP A 237 4.00 -18.18 -0.62
N ASN A 238 4.96 -17.78 0.20
CA ASN A 238 5.39 -18.55 1.39
C ASN A 238 5.73 -20.02 1.14
N ALA A 239 6.17 -20.39 -0.07
CA ALA A 239 6.53 -21.78 -0.43
C ALA A 239 7.86 -22.25 0.21
N GLY A 240 8.62 -21.34 0.83
CA GLY A 240 9.89 -21.62 1.49
C GLY A 240 11.08 -21.76 0.53
N PRO A 241 12.22 -22.30 0.99
CA PRO A 241 13.44 -22.42 0.19
C PRO A 241 13.31 -23.49 -0.89
N HIS A 242 14.09 -23.36 -1.95
CA HIS A 242 14.24 -24.39 -2.98
C HIS A 242 14.80 -25.67 -2.40
N SER A 243 14.33 -26.81 -2.88
CA SER A 243 14.93 -28.13 -2.58
C SER A 243 16.23 -28.32 -3.38
N LEU A 244 17.06 -29.29 -2.97
CA LEU A 244 18.29 -29.65 -3.69
C LEU A 244 18.04 -29.99 -5.16
N SER A 245 16.94 -30.71 -5.45
CA SER A 245 16.59 -31.09 -6.83
C SER A 245 16.13 -29.89 -7.67
N GLU A 246 15.42 -28.95 -7.09
CA GLU A 246 15.03 -27.70 -7.76
C GLU A 246 16.27 -26.85 -8.08
N VAL A 247 17.18 -26.67 -7.13
CA VAL A 247 18.43 -25.92 -7.34
C VAL A 247 19.27 -26.57 -8.44
N ALA A 248 19.48 -27.89 -8.39
CA ALA A 248 20.24 -28.62 -9.42
C ALA A 248 19.60 -28.47 -10.82
N LYS A 249 18.27 -28.53 -10.89
CA LYS A 249 17.52 -28.33 -12.15
C LYS A 249 17.72 -26.92 -12.69
N ILE A 250 17.61 -25.89 -11.85
CA ILE A 250 17.82 -24.49 -12.23
C ILE A 250 19.21 -24.29 -12.83
N TYR A 251 20.25 -24.80 -12.18
CA TYR A 251 21.62 -24.74 -12.72
C TYR A 251 21.75 -25.46 -14.07
N ALA A 252 21.15 -26.65 -14.21
CA ALA A 252 21.19 -27.40 -15.47
C ALA A 252 20.45 -26.65 -16.60
N ASP A 253 19.29 -26.07 -16.30
CA ASP A 253 18.51 -25.30 -17.28
C ASP A 253 19.26 -24.03 -17.71
N LEU A 254 19.88 -23.29 -16.77
CA LEU A 254 20.66 -22.10 -17.08
C LEU A 254 21.91 -22.44 -17.91
N ARG A 255 22.63 -23.53 -17.62
CA ARG A 255 23.76 -23.98 -18.43
C ARG A 255 23.35 -24.40 -19.84
N LYS A 256 22.16 -25.01 -19.97
CA LYS A 256 21.58 -25.33 -21.28
C LYS A 256 21.19 -24.07 -22.05
N GLN A 257 20.63 -23.08 -21.39
CA GLN A 257 20.24 -21.81 -22.01
C GLN A 257 21.47 -20.96 -22.40
N PHE A 258 22.52 -21.00 -21.58
CA PHE A 258 23.75 -20.23 -21.78
C PHE A 258 25.00 -21.13 -21.76
N PRO A 259 25.22 -21.91 -22.81
CA PRO A 259 26.24 -22.99 -22.82
C PRO A 259 27.67 -22.46 -22.69
N ASN A 260 27.93 -21.19 -23.02
CA ASN A 260 29.24 -20.56 -22.96
C ASN A 260 29.45 -19.73 -21.69
N ALA A 261 28.48 -19.71 -20.76
CA ALA A 261 28.51 -18.88 -19.58
C ALA A 261 28.95 -19.64 -18.34
N LYS A 262 29.68 -18.95 -17.46
CA LYS A 262 29.86 -19.36 -16.07
C LYS A 262 28.57 -18.99 -15.29
N VAL A 263 27.86 -19.99 -14.80
CA VAL A 263 26.69 -19.81 -13.91
C VAL A 263 27.14 -19.88 -12.46
N SER A 264 26.79 -18.87 -11.66
CA SER A 264 27.13 -18.79 -10.23
C SER A 264 26.00 -18.19 -9.40
N ALA A 265 25.80 -18.66 -8.16
CA ALA A 265 24.89 -18.02 -7.22
C ALA A 265 25.38 -16.63 -6.83
N ALA A 266 24.42 -15.73 -6.60
CA ALA A 266 24.66 -14.40 -6.09
C ALA A 266 23.53 -13.96 -5.15
N ASN A 267 23.80 -13.02 -4.24
CA ASN A 267 22.80 -12.22 -3.56
C ASN A 267 22.52 -10.93 -4.34
N PHE A 268 21.49 -10.17 -3.96
CA PHE A 268 21.11 -8.95 -4.69
C PHE A 268 22.16 -7.82 -4.61
N SER A 269 23.02 -7.77 -3.60
CA SER A 269 24.12 -6.80 -3.55
C SER A 269 25.24 -7.16 -4.53
N GLU A 270 25.52 -8.45 -4.72
CA GLU A 270 26.45 -8.91 -5.75
C GLU A 270 25.89 -8.67 -7.16
N VAL A 271 24.58 -8.80 -7.35
CA VAL A 271 23.91 -8.40 -8.60
C VAL A 271 24.04 -6.90 -8.81
N ALA A 272 23.75 -6.07 -7.81
CA ALA A 272 23.88 -4.61 -7.89
C ALA A 272 25.30 -4.20 -8.32
N LEU A 273 26.32 -4.79 -7.70
CA LEU A 273 27.73 -4.54 -8.03
C LEU A 273 28.09 -4.98 -9.45
N ALA A 274 27.54 -6.10 -9.93
CA ALA A 274 27.80 -6.62 -11.26
C ALA A 274 27.11 -5.81 -12.37
N VAL A 275 25.96 -5.19 -12.10
CA VAL A 275 25.16 -4.43 -13.06
C VAL A 275 25.58 -2.95 -13.12
N GLU A 276 26.06 -2.39 -12.00
CA GLU A 276 26.41 -0.97 -11.86
C GLU A 276 27.36 -0.44 -12.95
N PRO A 277 28.41 -1.17 -13.42
CA PRO A 277 29.31 -0.69 -14.47
C PRO A 277 28.63 -0.41 -15.82
N PHE A 278 27.45 -0.96 -16.04
CA PHE A 278 26.69 -0.81 -17.29
C PHE A 278 25.58 0.24 -17.20
N LYS A 279 25.45 0.93 -16.08
CA LYS A 279 24.37 1.88 -15.77
C LYS A 279 24.14 2.92 -16.87
N ASP A 280 25.20 3.42 -17.47
CA ASP A 280 25.13 4.46 -18.51
C ASP A 280 24.53 3.95 -19.83
N ASN A 281 24.39 2.62 -20.00
CA ASN A 281 23.74 2.02 -21.16
C ASN A 281 22.22 1.87 -20.97
N PHE A 282 21.69 2.17 -19.77
CA PHE A 282 20.28 1.90 -19.46
C PHE A 282 19.41 3.11 -19.81
N PRO A 283 18.19 2.88 -20.31
CA PRO A 283 17.22 3.96 -20.46
C PRO A 283 16.89 4.58 -19.11
N VAL A 284 16.55 5.88 -19.13
CA VAL A 284 16.21 6.64 -17.92
C VAL A 284 14.70 6.83 -17.89
N VAL A 285 14.08 6.47 -16.76
CA VAL A 285 12.67 6.74 -16.43
C VAL A 285 12.64 7.81 -15.34
N THR A 286 11.84 8.84 -15.52
CA THR A 286 11.71 9.97 -14.58
C THR A 286 10.31 10.09 -14.01
N GLU A 287 9.34 9.37 -14.57
CA GLU A 287 7.94 9.39 -14.17
C GLU A 287 7.70 8.55 -12.92
N GLU A 288 6.56 8.77 -12.31
CA GLU A 288 5.97 7.92 -11.26
C GLU A 288 5.56 6.57 -11.87
N ILE A 289 5.87 5.47 -11.20
CA ILE A 289 5.42 4.14 -11.68
C ILE A 289 3.97 3.89 -11.27
N GLY A 290 3.54 4.39 -10.11
CA GLY A 290 2.16 4.35 -9.63
C GLY A 290 1.70 2.96 -9.18
N ASP A 291 1.28 2.87 -7.94
CA ASP A 291 0.83 1.62 -7.31
C ASP A 291 -0.62 1.32 -7.64
N THR A 292 -0.87 0.24 -8.41
CA THR A 292 -2.23 -0.18 -8.78
C THR A 292 -2.94 -1.01 -7.69
N TRP A 293 -2.27 -1.32 -6.58
CA TRP A 293 -2.87 -2.06 -5.45
C TRP A 293 -3.30 -1.16 -4.31
N ILE A 294 -2.97 0.12 -4.37
CA ILE A 294 -3.30 1.13 -3.36
C ILE A 294 -4.81 1.26 -3.08
N TYR A 295 -5.66 0.78 -3.97
CA TYR A 295 -7.12 0.78 -3.78
C TYR A 295 -7.57 0.05 -2.51
N GLY A 296 -6.87 -1.02 -2.11
CA GLY A 296 -7.20 -1.85 -0.97
C GLY A 296 -6.88 -1.22 0.39
N VAL A 297 -6.01 -0.21 0.47
CA VAL A 297 -5.53 0.34 1.76
C VAL A 297 -6.64 1.00 2.57
N ALA A 298 -7.71 1.47 1.96
CA ALA A 298 -8.85 2.02 2.67
C ALA A 298 -9.79 0.94 3.28
N SER A 299 -9.46 -0.36 3.16
CA SER A 299 -10.31 -1.43 3.71
C SER A 299 -10.26 -1.53 5.23
N ASP A 300 -9.20 -1.04 5.88
CA ASP A 300 -9.12 -0.90 7.34
C ASP A 300 -8.80 0.54 7.76
N PRO A 301 -9.80 1.42 7.82
CA PRO A 301 -9.60 2.83 8.15
C PRO A 301 -9.06 3.04 9.57
N VAL A 302 -9.37 2.15 10.51
CA VAL A 302 -8.87 2.23 11.90
C VAL A 302 -7.38 1.92 11.95
N LYS A 303 -6.93 0.84 11.28
CA LYS A 303 -5.50 0.51 11.15
C LYS A 303 -4.73 1.67 10.52
N VAL A 304 -5.23 2.18 9.39
CA VAL A 304 -4.56 3.25 8.63
C VAL A 304 -4.46 4.54 9.44
N ALA A 305 -5.54 4.99 10.08
CA ALA A 305 -5.51 6.22 10.90
C ALA A 305 -4.53 6.11 12.07
N ARG A 306 -4.50 4.97 12.76
CA ARG A 306 -3.58 4.70 13.88
C ARG A 306 -2.12 4.62 13.41
N TYR A 307 -1.85 3.88 12.34
CA TYR A 307 -0.53 3.82 11.72
C TYR A 307 0.00 5.21 11.37
N ARG A 308 -0.79 6.01 10.67
CA ARG A 308 -0.40 7.37 10.25
C ARG A 308 -0.14 8.30 11.44
N GLU A 309 -0.87 8.14 12.54
CA GLU A 309 -0.63 8.93 13.75
C GLU A 309 0.73 8.58 14.39
N VAL A 310 1.07 7.28 14.50
CA VAL A 310 2.37 6.85 15.03
C VAL A 310 3.52 7.22 14.09
N MET A 311 3.30 7.13 12.77
CA MET A 311 4.26 7.57 11.76
C MET A 311 4.60 9.07 11.91
N ARG A 312 3.58 9.94 12.07
CA ARG A 312 3.80 11.38 12.32
C ARG A 312 4.55 11.63 13.63
N LEU A 313 4.18 10.94 14.70
CA LEU A 313 4.89 11.04 15.98
C LEU A 313 6.36 10.64 15.85
N ARG A 314 6.64 9.52 15.17
CA ARG A 314 8.01 9.10 14.92
C ARG A 314 8.79 10.17 14.15
N LYS A 315 8.20 10.75 13.09
CA LYS A 315 8.81 11.88 12.36
C LYS A 315 9.10 13.06 13.27
N GLU A 316 8.14 13.47 14.12
CA GLU A 316 8.31 14.53 15.10
C GLU A 316 9.45 14.24 16.09
N TRP A 317 9.57 13.01 16.59
CA TRP A 317 10.64 12.61 17.50
C TRP A 317 12.03 12.62 16.85
N VAL A 318 12.13 12.18 15.59
CA VAL A 318 13.37 12.27 14.82
C VAL A 318 13.76 13.74 14.57
N GLU A 319 12.82 14.58 14.14
CA GLU A 319 13.05 16.01 13.91
C GLU A 319 13.46 16.77 15.19
N LYS A 320 12.94 16.37 16.35
CA LYS A 320 13.31 16.90 17.66
C LYS A 320 14.61 16.32 18.22
N GLY A 321 15.23 15.35 17.53
CA GLY A 321 16.45 14.68 17.98
C GLY A 321 16.25 13.79 19.23
N ILE A 322 15.03 13.31 19.47
CA ILE A 322 14.71 12.41 20.60
C ILE A 322 15.32 11.03 20.36
N PHE A 323 15.30 10.54 19.14
CA PHE A 323 16.09 9.40 18.67
C PHE A 323 16.46 9.56 17.19
N ASN A 324 17.45 8.78 16.74
CA ASN A 324 17.90 8.82 15.36
C ASN A 324 17.30 7.66 14.56
N VAL A 325 17.13 7.89 13.25
CA VAL A 325 16.73 6.84 12.32
C VAL A 325 17.73 5.68 12.38
N GLY A 326 17.23 4.48 12.59
CA GLY A 326 18.02 3.24 12.64
C GLY A 326 18.76 2.99 13.95
N ASP A 327 18.51 3.75 15.02
CA ASP A 327 18.97 3.38 16.36
C ASP A 327 18.14 2.21 16.95
N SER A 328 18.55 1.69 18.10
CA SER A 328 17.89 0.51 18.67
C SER A 328 16.43 0.74 19.09
N THR A 329 16.06 1.97 19.45
CA THR A 329 14.69 2.31 19.79
C THR A 329 13.83 2.40 18.54
N ASP A 330 14.35 3.02 17.48
CA ASP A 330 13.71 3.11 16.19
C ASP A 330 13.51 1.73 15.56
N ILE A 331 14.55 0.89 15.57
CA ILE A 331 14.45 -0.49 15.04
C ILE A 331 13.39 -1.30 15.79
N ARG A 332 13.31 -1.21 17.12
CA ARG A 332 12.26 -1.92 17.89
C ARG A 332 10.86 -1.44 17.51
N LEU A 333 10.65 -0.14 17.38
CA LEU A 333 9.38 0.43 16.89
C LEU A 333 9.05 -0.10 15.49
N LEU A 334 10.02 -0.04 14.57
CA LEU A 334 9.85 -0.39 13.16
C LEU A 334 9.68 -1.88 12.91
N GLN A 335 10.18 -2.76 13.81
CA GLN A 335 9.90 -4.21 13.74
C GLN A 335 8.40 -4.52 13.73
N HIS A 336 7.58 -3.65 14.31
CA HIS A 336 6.13 -3.77 14.36
C HIS A 336 5.43 -2.78 13.43
N LEU A 337 5.82 -1.51 13.44
CA LEU A 337 5.10 -0.45 12.73
C LEU A 337 5.12 -0.64 11.20
N LEU A 338 6.22 -1.17 10.64
CA LEU A 338 6.34 -1.44 9.20
C LEU A 338 5.42 -2.56 8.71
N LEU A 339 4.87 -3.40 9.59
CA LEU A 339 3.86 -4.39 9.23
C LEU A 339 2.53 -3.78 8.81
N ALA A 340 2.27 -2.51 9.13
CA ALA A 340 1.06 -1.82 8.69
C ALA A 340 1.05 -1.51 7.18
N PRO A 341 2.14 -0.99 6.56
CA PRO A 341 2.28 -0.82 5.12
C PRO A 341 2.87 -2.05 4.39
N GLU A 342 3.11 -3.17 5.06
CA GLU A 342 3.41 -4.44 4.39
C GLU A 342 2.19 -4.87 3.56
N HIS A 343 2.42 -5.39 2.33
CA HIS A 343 1.36 -5.59 1.34
C HIS A 343 0.31 -6.65 1.71
N THR A 344 0.56 -7.47 2.75
CA THR A 344 -0.39 -8.49 3.22
C THR A 344 -1.27 -7.95 4.33
N TRP A 345 -2.58 -7.84 4.09
CA TRP A 345 -3.54 -7.25 5.02
C TRP A 345 -4.29 -8.27 5.89
N GLY A 346 -4.15 -9.55 5.58
CA GLY A 346 -4.76 -10.66 6.32
C GLY A 346 -4.55 -11.99 5.61
N VAL A 347 -5.39 -12.97 5.90
CA VAL A 347 -5.40 -14.26 5.23
C VAL A 347 -6.09 -14.18 3.88
N ASP A 348 -5.74 -15.06 2.95
CA ASP A 348 -6.40 -15.22 1.66
C ASP A 348 -7.89 -15.51 1.84
N THR A 349 -8.73 -14.54 1.48
CA THR A 349 -10.18 -14.59 1.67
C THR A 349 -10.89 -15.63 0.79
N LYS A 350 -10.24 -16.14 -0.27
CA LYS A 350 -10.73 -17.29 -1.04
C LYS A 350 -10.93 -18.53 -0.17
N ARG A 351 -10.19 -18.63 0.93
CA ARG A 351 -10.28 -19.73 1.91
C ARG A 351 -11.56 -19.70 2.74
N LEU A 352 -12.30 -18.59 2.76
CA LEU A 352 -13.65 -18.55 3.31
C LEU A 352 -14.58 -19.53 2.58
N LYS A 353 -14.37 -19.71 1.25
CA LYS A 353 -15.22 -20.55 0.38
C LYS A 353 -16.70 -20.23 0.57
N ASP A 354 -16.99 -18.93 0.64
CA ASP A 354 -18.32 -18.40 0.89
C ASP A 354 -18.62 -17.29 -0.12
N TYR A 355 -19.62 -17.52 -0.96
CA TYR A 355 -20.09 -16.62 -2.00
C TYR A 355 -21.61 -16.41 -1.92
N GLU A 356 -22.20 -16.57 -0.72
CA GLU A 356 -23.65 -16.51 -0.50
C GLU A 356 -24.02 -15.49 0.59
N HIS A 357 -23.19 -15.30 1.60
CA HIS A 357 -23.51 -14.44 2.75
C HIS A 357 -22.91 -13.04 2.55
N TYR A 358 -23.41 -12.32 1.55
CA TYR A 358 -22.92 -10.99 1.21
C TYR A 358 -23.66 -9.86 1.94
N THR A 359 -24.99 -9.94 2.07
CA THR A 359 -25.78 -8.85 2.68
C THR A 359 -25.55 -8.76 4.19
N PRO A 360 -25.82 -7.60 4.83
CA PRO A 360 -25.67 -7.42 6.28
C PRO A 360 -26.35 -8.50 7.10
N LYS A 361 -27.63 -8.83 6.82
CA LYS A 361 -28.37 -9.88 7.56
C LYS A 361 -27.80 -11.27 7.32
N ALA A 362 -27.46 -11.60 6.07
CA ALA A 362 -26.85 -12.89 5.75
C ALA A 362 -25.50 -13.06 6.44
N LEU A 363 -24.61 -12.05 6.38
CA LEU A 363 -23.33 -12.04 7.07
C LEU A 363 -23.47 -12.26 8.58
N ALA A 364 -24.42 -11.60 9.21
CA ALA A 364 -24.67 -11.72 10.65
C ALA A 364 -24.96 -13.17 11.08
N THR A 365 -25.47 -14.04 10.19
CA THR A 365 -25.74 -15.46 10.51
C THR A 365 -24.48 -16.33 10.52
N VAL A 366 -23.39 -15.90 9.86
CA VAL A 366 -22.18 -16.72 9.66
C VAL A 366 -20.90 -16.08 10.21
N VAL A 367 -20.91 -14.81 10.57
CA VAL A 367 -19.70 -14.09 11.02
C VAL A 367 -19.01 -14.76 12.22
N ASN A 368 -19.76 -15.49 13.05
CA ASN A 368 -19.24 -16.26 14.17
C ASN A 368 -18.74 -17.68 13.79
N ALA A 369 -18.90 -18.12 12.54
CA ALA A 369 -18.39 -19.42 12.12
C ALA A 369 -16.85 -19.44 12.11
N PRO A 370 -16.20 -20.60 12.36
CA PRO A 370 -14.74 -20.69 12.54
C PRO A 370 -13.92 -20.05 11.41
N ARG A 371 -14.34 -20.22 10.15
CA ARG A 371 -13.64 -19.65 8.98
C ARG A 371 -13.71 -18.12 8.92
N PHE A 372 -14.84 -17.52 9.35
CA PHE A 372 -14.98 -16.06 9.42
C PHE A 372 -14.16 -15.49 10.58
N ARG A 373 -14.23 -16.14 11.75
CA ARG A 373 -13.42 -15.78 12.91
C ARG A 373 -11.91 -15.89 12.62
N TRP A 374 -11.51 -16.87 11.82
CA TRP A 374 -10.11 -16.98 11.39
C TRP A 374 -9.68 -15.80 10.51
N ALA A 375 -10.50 -15.35 9.57
CA ALA A 375 -10.22 -14.15 8.79
C ALA A 375 -10.16 -12.89 9.69
N GLU A 376 -11.14 -12.69 10.58
CA GLU A 376 -11.14 -11.57 11.54
C GLU A 376 -9.91 -11.59 12.45
N SER A 377 -9.47 -12.76 12.91
CA SER A 377 -8.26 -12.87 13.73
C SER A 377 -7.01 -12.40 12.98
N SER A 378 -6.93 -12.67 11.68
CA SER A 378 -5.80 -12.21 10.87
C SER A 378 -5.78 -10.69 10.67
N TRP A 379 -6.95 -10.05 10.56
CA TRP A 379 -7.05 -8.59 10.51
C TRP A 379 -6.77 -7.96 11.89
N ALA A 380 -7.16 -8.63 12.96
CA ALA A 380 -6.85 -8.18 14.33
C ALA A 380 -5.35 -8.24 14.62
N GLU A 381 -4.61 -9.25 14.12
CA GLU A 381 -3.14 -9.28 14.19
C GLU A 381 -2.53 -8.02 13.58
N LYS A 382 -2.97 -7.61 12.38
CA LYS A 382 -2.46 -6.41 11.69
C LYS A 382 -2.75 -5.10 12.43
N ARG A 383 -3.85 -5.01 13.15
CA ARG A 383 -4.13 -3.87 14.03
C ARG A 383 -3.27 -3.89 15.29
N LYS A 384 -3.03 -5.11 15.82
CA LYS A 384 -2.19 -5.32 17.00
C LYS A 384 -0.73 -4.93 16.77
N ASP A 385 -0.20 -5.05 15.55
CA ASP A 385 1.16 -4.62 15.23
C ASP A 385 1.42 -3.15 15.61
N ILE A 386 0.40 -2.28 15.50
CA ILE A 386 0.52 -0.87 15.93
C ILE A 386 0.56 -0.77 17.46
N ASP A 387 -0.21 -1.59 18.16
CA ASP A 387 -0.15 -1.65 19.63
C ASP A 387 1.22 -2.17 20.08
N ASP A 388 1.75 -3.21 19.45
CA ASP A 388 3.07 -3.76 19.75
C ASP A 388 4.19 -2.76 19.45
N ALA A 389 4.06 -1.99 18.35
CA ALA A 389 4.97 -0.88 18.04
C ALA A 389 4.99 0.15 19.18
N VAL A 390 3.83 0.60 19.65
CA VAL A 390 3.73 1.57 20.75
C VAL A 390 4.26 0.96 22.06
N GLN A 391 3.96 -0.30 22.36
CA GLN A 391 4.48 -0.99 23.55
C GLN A 391 6.00 -1.16 23.55
N SER A 392 6.64 -1.21 22.39
CA SER A 392 8.11 -1.28 22.28
C SER A 392 8.83 0.01 22.65
N LEU A 393 8.12 1.12 22.78
CA LEU A 393 8.67 2.44 23.09
C LEU A 393 9.03 2.61 24.58
N PRO A 394 10.02 3.44 24.91
CA PRO A 394 10.24 3.94 26.27
C PRO A 394 8.97 4.60 26.83
N GLU A 395 8.78 4.53 28.14
CA GLU A 395 7.55 4.94 28.85
C GLU A 395 7.04 6.33 28.43
N THR A 396 7.93 7.32 28.34
CA THR A 396 7.55 8.72 28.00
C THR A 396 6.95 8.81 26.60
N LEU A 397 7.61 8.19 25.61
CA LEU A 397 7.13 8.20 24.21
C LEU A 397 5.89 7.33 24.04
N ARG A 398 5.82 6.20 24.75
CA ARG A 398 4.64 5.34 24.79
C ARG A 398 3.42 6.09 25.31
N SER A 399 3.54 6.79 26.44
CA SER A 399 2.45 7.57 27.02
C SER A 399 1.94 8.66 26.08
N GLU A 400 2.85 9.34 25.36
CA GLU A 400 2.50 10.32 24.32
C GLU A 400 1.75 9.64 23.15
N ALA A 401 2.27 8.54 22.62
CA ALA A 401 1.64 7.80 21.52
C ALA A 401 0.24 7.30 21.90
N GLU A 402 0.09 6.72 23.10
CA GLU A 402 -1.22 6.28 23.60
C GLU A 402 -2.21 7.43 23.74
N ALA A 403 -1.76 8.60 24.20
CA ALA A 403 -2.62 9.79 24.31
C ALA A 403 -3.10 10.25 22.93
N ARG A 404 -2.20 10.29 21.93
CA ARG A 404 -2.53 10.63 20.54
C ARG A 404 -3.47 9.61 19.91
N LEU A 405 -3.25 8.31 20.12
CA LEU A 405 -4.15 7.26 19.63
C LEU A 405 -5.53 7.29 20.30
N ARG A 406 -5.60 7.60 21.61
CA ARG A 406 -6.89 7.81 22.30
C ARG A 406 -7.69 8.97 21.70
N ALA A 407 -7.02 10.04 21.27
CA ALA A 407 -7.66 11.20 20.64
C ALA A 407 -8.25 10.91 19.24
N LEU A 408 -7.89 9.77 18.61
CA LEU A 408 -8.48 9.33 17.34
C LEU A 408 -9.87 8.70 17.51
N ARG A 409 -10.24 8.29 18.73
CA ARG A 409 -11.50 7.57 18.95
C ARG A 409 -12.69 8.38 18.46
N PRO A 410 -13.58 7.77 17.65
CA PRO A 410 -14.82 8.41 17.24
C PRO A 410 -15.72 8.64 18.45
N VAL A 411 -16.23 9.87 18.59
CA VAL A 411 -17.19 10.23 19.63
C VAL A 411 -18.20 11.20 19.03
N VAL A 412 -19.42 11.19 19.55
CA VAL A 412 -20.42 12.20 19.19
C VAL A 412 -19.86 13.57 19.55
N PRO A 413 -19.75 14.51 18.58
CA PRO A 413 -19.19 15.83 18.85
C PRO A 413 -20.07 16.61 19.85
N ASP A 414 -19.42 17.25 20.82
CA ASP A 414 -20.09 18.14 21.75
C ASP A 414 -20.64 19.40 21.04
N ARG A 415 -21.81 19.87 21.48
CA ARG A 415 -22.49 21.08 20.97
C ARG A 415 -22.32 22.28 21.91
N ALA A 416 -21.53 22.18 22.97
CA ALA A 416 -21.31 23.26 23.91
C ALA A 416 -20.82 24.54 23.21
N GLY A 417 -21.42 25.68 23.51
CA GLY A 417 -21.11 26.97 22.91
C GLY A 417 -21.68 27.20 21.50
N LEU A 418 -22.31 26.20 20.90
CA LEU A 418 -22.93 26.31 19.58
C LEU A 418 -24.45 26.58 19.69
N ARG A 419 -24.99 27.29 18.69
CA ARG A 419 -26.44 27.55 18.56
C ARG A 419 -26.92 27.01 17.23
N ALA A 420 -28.19 26.64 17.16
CA ALA A 420 -28.83 26.26 15.87
C ALA A 420 -28.58 27.35 14.82
N HIS A 421 -28.14 26.93 13.66
CA HIS A 421 -27.80 27.79 12.54
C HIS A 421 -28.53 27.32 11.29
N ALA A 422 -29.07 28.28 10.52
CA ALA A 422 -29.69 27.91 9.25
C ALA A 422 -28.59 27.58 8.21
N ALA A 423 -28.51 26.34 7.80
CA ALA A 423 -27.65 25.96 6.69
C ALA A 423 -27.99 26.82 5.45
N GLY A 424 -26.97 27.26 4.73
CA GLY A 424 -27.10 28.22 3.62
C GLY A 424 -26.86 29.66 4.02
N SER A 425 -26.99 30.04 5.30
CA SER A 425 -26.63 31.38 5.74
C SER A 425 -25.11 31.57 5.76
N GLU A 426 -24.71 32.79 5.39
CA GLU A 426 -23.30 33.19 5.37
C GLU A 426 -22.71 33.27 6.79
N ILE A 427 -21.51 32.75 6.96
CA ILE A 427 -20.74 32.76 8.20
C ILE A 427 -19.44 33.55 7.96
N GLU A 428 -19.21 34.54 8.80
CA GLU A 428 -17.98 35.31 8.82
C GLU A 428 -17.02 34.77 9.88
N THR A 429 -15.80 34.41 9.47
CA THR A 429 -14.71 34.03 10.36
C THR A 429 -13.54 35.01 10.23
N SER A 430 -12.46 34.87 10.98
CA SER A 430 -11.30 35.77 10.89
C SER A 430 -10.67 35.77 9.51
N HIS A 431 -10.61 34.61 8.82
CA HIS A 431 -9.91 34.46 7.54
C HIS A 431 -10.82 34.17 6.36
N PHE A 432 -12.06 33.74 6.60
CA PHE A 432 -12.97 33.31 5.53
C PHE A 432 -14.38 33.88 5.68
N THR A 433 -15.03 34.08 4.54
CA THR A 433 -16.48 34.09 4.42
C THR A 433 -16.89 32.72 3.87
N MET A 434 -17.81 32.00 4.54
CA MET A 434 -18.21 30.66 4.13
C MET A 434 -19.72 30.45 4.22
N ALA A 435 -20.22 29.45 3.48
CA ALA A 435 -21.59 28.96 3.61
C ALA A 435 -21.65 27.46 3.36
N ILE A 436 -22.59 26.81 4.05
CA ILE A 436 -22.85 25.36 3.98
C ILE A 436 -24.04 25.10 3.06
N ASP A 437 -23.90 24.14 2.17
CA ASP A 437 -25.00 23.66 1.34
C ASP A 437 -26.13 23.08 2.24
N PRO A 438 -27.36 23.64 2.16
CA PRO A 438 -28.45 23.22 3.03
C PRO A 438 -28.96 21.81 2.73
N GLN A 439 -28.62 21.24 1.58
CA GLN A 439 -29.01 19.88 1.21
C GLN A 439 -27.97 18.87 1.66
N THR A 440 -26.72 19.05 1.27
CA THR A 440 -25.66 18.03 1.42
C THR A 440 -24.73 18.27 2.61
N GLY A 441 -24.73 19.47 3.18
CA GLY A 441 -23.81 19.84 4.27
C GLY A 441 -22.36 20.15 3.83
N ALA A 442 -22.05 20.08 2.53
CA ALA A 442 -20.75 20.48 2.01
C ALA A 442 -20.55 22.00 2.10
N ILE A 443 -19.30 22.45 2.14
CA ILE A 443 -18.98 23.88 2.00
C ILE A 443 -19.21 24.27 0.55
N HIS A 444 -20.20 25.09 0.27
CA HIS A 444 -20.53 25.57 -1.08
C HIS A 444 -20.10 27.03 -1.33
N ARG A 445 -19.56 27.70 -0.33
CA ARG A 445 -18.86 28.96 -0.44
C ARG A 445 -17.68 28.98 0.52
N LEU A 446 -16.52 29.33 0.01
CA LEU A 446 -15.31 29.57 0.82
C LEU A 446 -14.48 30.66 0.15
N ARG A 447 -14.59 31.88 0.66
CA ARG A 447 -13.83 33.02 0.18
C ARG A 447 -12.73 33.37 1.16
N ALA A 448 -11.49 33.34 0.70
CA ALA A 448 -10.34 33.80 1.49
C ALA A 448 -10.33 35.33 1.57
N LYS A 449 -10.41 35.92 2.76
CA LYS A 449 -10.50 37.38 2.94
C LYS A 449 -9.22 38.10 2.52
N ALA A 450 -8.06 37.49 2.73
CA ALA A 450 -6.76 38.07 2.41
C ALA A 450 -6.55 38.30 0.90
N THR A 451 -7.04 37.36 0.07
CA THR A 451 -6.86 37.38 -1.39
C THR A 451 -8.14 37.77 -2.15
N GLY A 452 -9.30 37.65 -1.52
CA GLY A 452 -10.60 37.77 -2.15
C GLY A 452 -10.99 36.57 -3.03
N ARG A 453 -10.16 35.51 -3.08
CA ARG A 453 -10.37 34.34 -3.93
C ARG A 453 -11.46 33.43 -3.38
N GLU A 454 -12.39 33.02 -4.26
CA GLU A 454 -13.39 31.98 -3.97
C GLU A 454 -12.79 30.61 -4.27
N TRP A 455 -12.78 29.72 -3.28
CA TRP A 455 -12.31 28.34 -3.43
C TRP A 455 -13.44 27.31 -3.52
N ALA A 456 -14.64 27.69 -3.05
CA ALA A 456 -15.86 26.89 -3.16
C ALA A 456 -17.00 27.68 -3.77
N SER A 457 -17.84 26.97 -4.53
CA SER A 457 -19.12 27.47 -5.08
C SER A 457 -20.10 26.28 -5.13
N PRO A 458 -21.38 26.47 -5.50
CA PRO A 458 -22.31 25.35 -5.68
C PRO A 458 -21.83 24.28 -6.68
N HIS A 459 -21.00 24.64 -7.66
CA HIS A 459 -20.37 23.71 -8.61
C HIS A 459 -19.01 23.19 -8.13
N HIS A 460 -18.46 23.77 -7.08
CA HIS A 460 -17.16 23.48 -6.52
C HIS A 460 -17.28 23.20 -5.00
N PRO A 461 -18.00 22.12 -4.59
CA PRO A 461 -18.20 21.80 -3.18
C PRO A 461 -16.92 21.28 -2.53
N LEU A 462 -16.70 21.61 -1.25
CA LEU A 462 -15.60 21.08 -0.46
C LEU A 462 -16.16 20.31 0.74
N GLY A 463 -15.58 19.11 1.00
CA GLY A 463 -15.99 18.26 2.11
C GLY A 463 -17.36 17.58 1.89
N LEU A 464 -17.69 17.22 0.65
CA LEU A 464 -18.90 16.48 0.32
C LEU A 464 -18.76 15.00 0.68
N PHE A 465 -19.50 14.53 1.69
CA PHE A 465 -19.59 13.13 2.05
C PHE A 465 -20.46 12.37 1.04
N ALA A 466 -20.08 11.11 0.74
CA ALA A 466 -20.89 10.20 -0.06
C ALA A 466 -20.68 8.74 0.34
N TYR A 467 -21.74 7.94 0.19
CA TYR A 467 -21.71 6.50 0.27
C TYR A 467 -21.98 5.91 -1.13
N GLN A 468 -21.23 4.87 -1.50
CA GLN A 468 -21.29 4.26 -2.83
C GLN A 468 -21.39 2.75 -2.70
N THR A 469 -22.17 2.11 -3.57
CA THR A 469 -22.14 0.67 -3.81
C THR A 469 -21.80 0.37 -5.26
N LEU A 470 -21.36 -0.85 -5.52
CA LEU A 470 -20.91 -1.31 -6.83
C LEU A 470 -21.73 -2.52 -7.28
N SER A 471 -21.83 -2.69 -8.60
CA SER A 471 -22.50 -3.81 -9.25
C SER A 471 -21.50 -4.83 -9.78
N GLN A 472 -21.98 -5.99 -10.24
CA GLN A 472 -21.18 -6.97 -10.97
C GLN A 472 -20.60 -6.39 -12.28
N LYS A 473 -21.34 -5.45 -12.91
CA LYS A 473 -20.86 -4.78 -14.12
C LYS A 473 -19.63 -3.91 -13.85
N ASP A 474 -19.59 -3.17 -12.75
CA ASP A 474 -18.43 -2.34 -12.39
C ASP A 474 -17.17 -3.22 -12.26
N TYR A 475 -17.30 -4.40 -11.65
CA TYR A 475 -16.20 -5.37 -11.60
C TYR A 475 -15.84 -5.96 -12.96
N ALA A 476 -16.82 -6.21 -13.83
CA ALA A 476 -16.54 -6.71 -15.16
C ALA A 476 -15.75 -5.70 -15.99
N ASP A 477 -16.16 -4.43 -15.93
CA ASP A 477 -15.49 -3.34 -16.63
C ASP A 477 -14.05 -3.13 -16.08
N TYR A 478 -13.89 -3.11 -14.74
CA TYR A 478 -12.59 -3.00 -14.10
C TYR A 478 -11.64 -4.15 -14.50
N ARG A 479 -12.12 -5.41 -14.42
CA ARG A 479 -11.31 -6.56 -14.80
C ARG A 479 -10.94 -6.56 -16.27
N ALA A 480 -11.84 -6.13 -17.14
CA ALA A 480 -11.57 -6.02 -18.58
C ALA A 480 -10.48 -4.97 -18.88
N ALA A 481 -10.38 -3.91 -18.05
CA ALA A 481 -9.38 -2.86 -18.20
C ALA A 481 -8.03 -3.22 -17.54
N TYR A 482 -8.07 -3.93 -16.41
CA TYR A 482 -6.91 -4.09 -15.52
C TYR A 482 -6.26 -5.47 -15.58
N ILE A 483 -7.03 -6.57 -15.74
CA ILE A 483 -6.52 -7.93 -15.64
C ILE A 483 -5.95 -8.40 -16.97
N ILE A 484 -4.68 -8.79 -17.00
CA ILE A 484 -3.97 -9.23 -18.21
C ILE A 484 -3.93 -10.76 -18.38
N ALA A 485 -4.15 -11.53 -17.32
CA ALA A 485 -4.10 -12.99 -17.37
C ALA A 485 -5.42 -13.63 -16.94
N LYS A 486 -5.91 -14.59 -17.73
CA LYS A 486 -7.11 -15.38 -17.39
C LYS A 486 -6.74 -16.48 -16.40
N THR A 487 -6.78 -16.17 -15.10
CA THR A 487 -6.56 -17.13 -14.01
C THR A 487 -7.87 -17.43 -13.30
N TRP A 488 -7.95 -18.59 -12.63
CA TRP A 488 -9.14 -18.97 -11.87
C TRP A 488 -9.33 -18.11 -10.60
N TRP A 489 -8.26 -17.54 -10.06
CA TRP A 489 -8.25 -16.78 -8.81
C TRP A 489 -8.48 -15.27 -9.01
N ALA A 490 -8.05 -14.68 -10.15
CA ALA A 490 -8.14 -13.24 -10.36
C ALA A 490 -9.57 -12.65 -10.20
N PRO A 491 -10.67 -13.32 -10.61
CA PRO A 491 -12.02 -12.81 -10.36
C PRO A 491 -12.37 -12.65 -8.87
N MET A 492 -11.70 -13.41 -7.98
CA MET A 492 -11.92 -13.39 -6.54
C MET A 492 -10.95 -12.41 -5.84
N ASP A 493 -9.72 -12.26 -6.35
CA ASP A 493 -8.77 -11.32 -5.79
C ASP A 493 -9.11 -9.87 -6.14
N PHE A 494 -9.53 -9.63 -7.38
CA PHE A 494 -9.89 -8.31 -7.90
C PHE A 494 -11.40 -8.10 -7.98
N GLY A 495 -12.17 -8.76 -7.14
CA GLY A 495 -13.62 -8.64 -7.15
C GLY A 495 -14.34 -9.47 -6.12
N LYS A 496 -15.67 -9.48 -6.26
CA LYS A 496 -16.59 -10.26 -5.45
C LYS A 496 -17.53 -11.03 -6.39
N PRO A 497 -17.37 -12.36 -6.52
CA PRO A 497 -18.19 -13.18 -7.43
C PRO A 497 -19.66 -13.20 -7.05
N ASP A 498 -20.54 -13.28 -8.05
CA ASP A 498 -21.97 -13.57 -7.92
C ASP A 498 -22.81 -12.54 -7.12
N ILE A 499 -22.30 -11.35 -6.89
CA ILE A 499 -22.98 -10.34 -6.04
C ILE A 499 -24.30 -9.83 -6.61
N GLU A 500 -24.53 -9.96 -7.92
CA GLU A 500 -25.80 -9.62 -8.57
C GLU A 500 -26.95 -10.47 -8.03
N LYS A 501 -26.71 -11.73 -7.62
CA LYS A 501 -27.70 -12.63 -7.02
C LYS A 501 -28.23 -12.10 -5.67
N PHE A 502 -27.47 -11.20 -5.04
CA PHE A 502 -27.77 -10.61 -3.74
C PHE A 502 -28.16 -9.13 -3.87
N GLY A 503 -28.51 -8.70 -5.08
CA GLY A 503 -29.06 -7.37 -5.33
C GLY A 503 -28.05 -6.23 -5.36
N ALA A 504 -26.75 -6.53 -5.57
CA ALA A 504 -25.72 -5.51 -5.73
C ALA A 504 -26.04 -4.57 -6.92
N LYS A 505 -25.99 -3.28 -6.69
CA LYS A 505 -26.26 -2.24 -7.69
C LYS A 505 -25.20 -1.12 -7.57
N SER A 506 -24.83 -0.55 -8.71
CA SER A 506 -24.02 0.66 -8.75
C SER A 506 -24.90 1.86 -8.41
N GLN A 507 -24.61 2.51 -7.28
CA GLN A 507 -25.37 3.67 -6.82
C GLN A 507 -24.52 4.55 -5.88
N VAL A 508 -24.80 5.84 -5.90
CA VAL A 508 -24.20 6.81 -4.97
C VAL A 508 -25.31 7.51 -4.22
N TRP A 509 -25.16 7.58 -2.90
CA TRP A 509 -26.02 8.35 -2.02
C TRP A 509 -25.27 9.54 -1.46
N LEU A 510 -25.87 10.71 -1.55
CA LEU A 510 -25.43 11.89 -0.85
C LEU A 510 -26.25 12.04 0.45
N PRO A 511 -25.66 12.61 1.49
CA PRO A 511 -26.40 12.85 2.73
C PRO A 511 -27.37 14.01 2.59
N ARG A 512 -28.27 14.13 3.56
CA ARG A 512 -29.03 15.35 3.81
C ARG A 512 -28.64 15.92 5.18
N VAL A 513 -28.78 17.24 5.33
CA VAL A 513 -28.56 17.92 6.59
C VAL A 513 -29.72 17.62 7.56
N ALA A 514 -29.43 16.95 8.65
CA ALA A 514 -30.36 16.69 9.74
C ALA A 514 -30.31 17.80 10.81
N GLY A 515 -29.17 18.48 10.96
CA GLY A 515 -29.00 19.60 11.87
C GLY A 515 -27.71 20.37 11.60
N CYS A 516 -27.73 21.66 11.92
CA CYS A 516 -26.56 22.53 11.80
C CYS A 516 -26.49 23.47 13.01
N TRP A 517 -25.30 23.59 13.59
CA TRP A 517 -25.01 24.45 14.72
C TRP A 517 -23.74 25.21 14.46
N ALA A 518 -23.70 26.47 14.85
CA ALA A 518 -22.51 27.29 14.67
C ALA A 518 -22.30 28.23 15.89
N GLY A 519 -21.06 28.63 16.09
CA GLY A 519 -20.75 29.57 17.17
C GLY A 519 -19.28 29.98 17.18
N LYS A 520 -19.02 31.16 17.74
CA LYS A 520 -17.69 31.65 18.03
C LYS A 520 -17.18 30.96 19.30
N LEU A 521 -15.99 30.41 19.21
CA LEU A 521 -15.24 29.86 20.36
C LEU A 521 -14.14 30.86 20.76
N HIS A 522 -13.45 30.56 21.81
CA HIS A 522 -12.35 31.40 22.33
C HIS A 522 -11.17 31.53 21.34
N ASP A 523 -10.93 30.50 20.48
CA ASP A 523 -9.79 30.37 19.56
C ASP A 523 -10.19 30.38 18.08
N GLY A 524 -11.46 30.72 17.78
CA GLY A 524 -11.94 30.71 16.42
C GLY A 524 -13.45 30.56 16.27
N PHE A 525 -13.89 30.04 15.13
CA PHE A 525 -15.29 29.76 14.84
C PHE A 525 -15.49 28.26 14.58
N ARG A 526 -16.63 27.72 14.98
CA ARG A 526 -16.95 26.30 14.77
C ARG A 526 -18.35 26.14 14.16
N THR A 527 -18.45 25.22 13.18
CA THR A 527 -19.71 24.78 12.59
C THR A 527 -19.78 23.28 12.69
N LEU A 528 -20.85 22.76 13.29
CA LEU A 528 -21.10 21.32 13.40
C LEU A 528 -22.34 20.98 12.58
N ILE A 529 -22.22 20.02 11.68
CA ILE A 529 -23.28 19.58 10.78
C ILE A 529 -23.58 18.12 11.08
N GLU A 530 -24.82 17.76 11.35
CA GLU A 530 -25.32 16.39 11.44
C GLU A 530 -25.90 16.00 10.10
N LEU A 531 -25.42 14.88 9.57
CA LEU A 531 -25.76 14.37 8.25
C LEU A 531 -26.41 13.01 8.37
N GLU A 532 -27.38 12.71 7.53
CA GLU A 532 -28.00 11.41 7.44
C GLU A 532 -28.19 10.95 5.99
N ILE A 533 -28.09 9.65 5.76
CA ILE A 533 -28.44 9.02 4.48
C ILE A 533 -29.68 8.15 4.74
N THR A 534 -30.65 8.23 3.86
CA THR A 534 -31.89 7.43 3.95
C THR A 534 -32.31 6.97 2.56
N ASP A 535 -32.56 5.68 2.42
CA ASP A 535 -33.22 5.08 1.27
C ASP A 535 -33.92 3.79 1.74
N VAL A 536 -35.22 3.92 1.96
CA VAL A 536 -36.06 2.85 2.54
C VAL A 536 -36.03 1.58 1.67
N GLU A 537 -35.96 1.73 0.34
CA GLU A 537 -35.89 0.58 -0.58
C GLU A 537 -34.56 -0.15 -0.44
N ALA A 538 -33.44 0.58 -0.46
CA ALA A 538 -32.11 0.01 -0.31
C ALA A 538 -31.93 -0.69 1.04
N GLU A 539 -32.47 -0.12 2.13
CA GLU A 539 -32.43 -0.70 3.48
C GLU A 539 -33.31 -1.97 3.59
N ARG A 540 -34.54 -1.94 3.03
CA ARG A 540 -35.40 -3.13 2.98
C ARG A 540 -34.80 -4.26 2.17
N ALA A 541 -34.11 -3.92 1.08
CA ALA A 541 -33.41 -4.88 0.24
C ALA A 541 -32.11 -5.41 0.88
N ASP A 542 -31.75 -4.95 2.09
CA ASP A 542 -30.58 -5.39 2.85
C ASP A 542 -29.25 -5.25 2.08
N ARG A 543 -29.10 -4.23 1.24
CA ARG A 543 -27.95 -4.08 0.33
C ARG A 543 -26.98 -2.94 0.71
N VAL A 544 -27.27 -2.22 1.79
CA VAL A 544 -26.51 -1.05 2.25
C VAL A 544 -26.23 -1.13 3.74
N ALA A 545 -25.10 -0.52 4.16
CA ALA A 545 -24.70 -0.44 5.56
C ALA A 545 -23.97 0.88 5.85
N TRP A 546 -24.56 2.00 5.41
CA TRP A 546 -23.99 3.32 5.74
C TRP A 546 -24.04 3.60 7.25
N PRO A 547 -23.17 4.48 7.76
CA PRO A 547 -23.22 4.94 9.15
C PRO A 547 -24.58 5.57 9.48
N ARG A 548 -25.14 5.24 10.63
CA ARG A 548 -26.45 5.77 11.06
C ARG A 548 -26.39 7.22 11.49
N ARG A 549 -25.19 7.68 11.93
CA ARG A 549 -24.94 9.06 12.34
C ARG A 549 -23.64 9.51 11.73
N VAL A 550 -23.68 10.64 11.05
CA VAL A 550 -22.49 11.27 10.45
C VAL A 550 -22.41 12.71 10.91
N TYR A 551 -21.27 13.12 11.40
CA TYR A 551 -21.00 14.48 11.84
C TYR A 551 -19.84 15.08 11.05
N LEU A 552 -20.04 16.26 10.48
CA LEU A 552 -19.00 17.07 9.88
C LEU A 552 -18.73 18.27 10.80
N ASP A 553 -17.60 18.28 11.47
CA ASP A 553 -17.14 19.33 12.40
C ASP A 553 -16.11 20.19 11.69
N LEU A 554 -16.44 21.45 11.44
CA LEU A 554 -15.60 22.45 10.79
C LEU A 554 -15.13 23.48 11.80
N ARG A 555 -13.81 23.66 11.90
CA ARG A 555 -13.19 24.66 12.80
C ARG A 555 -12.34 25.63 12.00
N PHE A 556 -12.52 26.89 12.28
CA PHE A 556 -11.85 28.04 11.64
C PHE A 556 -11.01 28.76 12.71
N PRO A 557 -9.73 28.40 12.91
CA PRO A 557 -8.86 29.06 13.89
C PRO A 557 -8.69 30.55 13.56
N ASP A 558 -8.63 31.40 14.60
CA ASP A 558 -8.29 32.82 14.42
C ASP A 558 -6.77 33.00 14.13
N SER A 559 -5.93 32.03 14.51
CA SER A 559 -4.47 32.08 14.40
C SER A 559 -3.91 31.77 13.01
N GLU A 560 -4.67 31.12 12.13
CA GLU A 560 -4.20 30.70 10.80
C GLU A 560 -5.34 30.62 9.77
N PRO A 561 -5.06 30.88 8.49
CA PRO A 561 -6.05 30.77 7.40
C PRO A 561 -6.28 29.30 7.03
N ALA A 562 -6.91 28.54 7.93
CA ALA A 562 -7.17 27.11 7.76
C ALA A 562 -8.63 26.76 8.09
N VAL A 563 -9.12 25.68 7.47
CA VAL A 563 -10.35 24.99 7.87
C VAL A 563 -9.98 23.59 8.33
N ARG A 564 -10.11 23.32 9.62
CA ARG A 564 -9.89 21.99 10.18
C ARG A 564 -11.20 21.22 10.13
N ILE A 565 -11.21 20.07 9.47
CA ILE A 565 -12.36 19.21 9.24
C ILE A 565 -12.20 17.93 10.02
N ALA A 566 -13.24 17.53 10.77
CA ALA A 566 -13.34 16.18 11.32
C ALA A 566 -14.68 15.57 10.91
N LEU A 567 -14.62 14.49 10.13
CA LEU A 567 -15.77 13.68 9.78
C LEU A 567 -15.83 12.49 10.75
N THR A 568 -16.95 12.33 11.46
CA THR A 568 -17.19 11.21 12.39
C THR A 568 -18.38 10.40 11.88
N CYS A 569 -18.16 9.10 11.68
CA CYS A 569 -19.16 8.14 11.23
C CYS A 569 -19.39 7.11 12.35
N LEU A 570 -20.63 6.98 12.82
CA LEU A 570 -21.00 6.11 13.95
C LEU A 570 -22.06 5.11 13.53
N ASP A 571 -22.08 3.97 14.25
CA ASP A 571 -23.08 2.90 14.10
C ASP A 571 -23.12 2.32 12.67
N LYS A 572 -21.96 2.10 12.04
CA LYS A 572 -21.87 1.42 10.76
C LYS A 572 -21.96 -0.10 10.97
N ALA A 573 -22.93 -0.73 10.32
CA ALA A 573 -23.03 -2.20 10.30
C ALA A 573 -22.01 -2.81 9.31
N ALA A 574 -21.63 -4.07 9.57
CA ALA A 574 -20.81 -4.84 8.65
C ALA A 574 -21.60 -5.26 7.40
N ASN A 575 -20.95 -5.23 6.24
CA ASN A 575 -21.51 -5.61 4.95
C ASN A 575 -20.41 -6.22 4.08
N ARG A 576 -20.71 -7.32 3.39
CA ARG A 576 -19.78 -7.93 2.40
C ARG A 576 -20.11 -7.55 0.97
N LEU A 577 -21.29 -6.99 0.68
CA LEU A 577 -21.54 -6.34 -0.61
C LEU A 577 -20.53 -5.20 -0.78
N PRO A 578 -20.08 -4.93 -2.01
CA PRO A 578 -19.07 -3.90 -2.24
C PRO A 578 -19.62 -2.51 -1.93
N GLU A 579 -18.93 -1.81 -1.08
CA GLU A 579 -19.27 -0.47 -0.64
C GLU A 579 -18.04 0.41 -0.48
N ALA A 580 -18.21 1.72 -0.60
CA ALA A 580 -17.19 2.71 -0.36
C ALA A 580 -17.78 3.98 0.28
N MET A 581 -16.95 4.69 1.04
CA MET A 581 -17.26 6.01 1.61
C MET A 581 -16.20 7.01 1.17
N TRP A 582 -16.64 8.22 0.89
CA TRP A 582 -15.83 9.26 0.29
C TRP A 582 -16.00 10.59 1.01
N LEU A 583 -14.92 11.38 1.07
CA LEU A 583 -14.99 12.81 1.30
C LEU A 583 -14.39 13.51 0.08
N SER A 584 -15.20 14.25 -0.63
CA SER A 584 -14.86 14.84 -1.92
C SER A 584 -14.59 16.33 -1.81
N PHE A 585 -13.60 16.80 -2.56
CA PHE A 585 -13.24 18.21 -2.68
C PHE A 585 -13.14 18.55 -4.16
N VAL A 586 -13.90 19.53 -4.59
CA VAL A 586 -13.90 20.06 -5.96
C VAL A 586 -13.57 21.56 -5.93
N PRO A 587 -12.35 21.94 -5.53
CA PRO A 587 -12.02 23.36 -5.39
C PRO A 587 -12.03 24.09 -6.72
N ALA A 588 -12.35 25.40 -6.70
CA ALA A 588 -12.27 26.27 -7.86
C ALA A 588 -10.80 26.56 -8.23
N ALA A 589 -10.16 25.57 -8.83
CA ALA A 589 -8.75 25.54 -9.21
C ALA A 589 -8.65 25.34 -10.73
N PRO A 590 -8.58 26.44 -11.52
CA PRO A 590 -8.74 26.38 -12.98
C PRO A 590 -7.52 25.77 -13.71
N GLU A 591 -6.36 25.69 -13.06
CA GLU A 591 -5.12 25.19 -13.67
C GLU A 591 -4.85 23.74 -13.24
N PRO A 592 -5.29 22.70 -13.98
CA PRO A 592 -5.10 21.31 -13.55
C PRO A 592 -3.63 20.94 -13.28
N ARG A 593 -2.68 21.53 -14.01
CA ARG A 593 -1.24 21.30 -13.81
C ARG A 593 -0.67 21.98 -12.57
N GLY A 594 -1.44 22.81 -11.88
CA GLY A 594 -1.07 23.40 -10.60
C GLY A 594 -1.08 22.40 -9.43
N TRP A 595 -1.68 21.22 -9.61
CA TRP A 595 -1.79 20.21 -8.58
C TRP A 595 -0.54 19.34 -8.47
N THR A 596 -0.16 19.04 -7.23
CA THR A 596 0.86 18.06 -6.88
C THR A 596 0.38 17.17 -5.74
N LEU A 597 0.78 15.90 -5.78
CA LEU A 597 0.58 14.91 -4.72
C LEU A 597 1.85 14.86 -3.88
N ASP A 598 1.73 14.92 -2.57
CA ASP A 598 2.88 14.68 -1.69
C ASP A 598 3.03 13.18 -1.45
N LYS A 599 4.10 12.59 -1.99
CA LYS A 599 4.44 11.18 -1.80
C LYS A 599 5.86 11.07 -1.23
N ALA A 600 5.96 10.50 -0.04
CA ALA A 600 7.22 10.38 0.69
C ALA A 600 7.99 11.73 0.80
N ASP A 601 7.26 12.79 1.13
CA ASP A 601 7.76 14.18 1.23
C ASP A 601 8.32 14.73 -0.11
N GLN A 602 7.87 14.20 -1.25
CA GLN A 602 8.18 14.70 -2.60
C GLN A 602 6.92 15.15 -3.35
N PRO A 603 6.93 16.33 -3.98
CA PRO A 603 5.84 16.75 -4.84
C PRO A 603 5.88 15.96 -6.17
N ILE A 604 4.82 15.23 -6.46
CA ILE A 604 4.66 14.45 -7.70
C ILE A 604 3.46 14.97 -8.46
N SER A 605 3.65 15.25 -9.75
CA SER A 605 2.54 15.66 -10.62
C SER A 605 1.63 14.46 -10.90
N PRO A 606 0.29 14.59 -10.74
CA PRO A 606 -0.65 13.53 -11.08
C PRO A 606 -0.65 13.17 -12.57
N PHE A 607 -0.06 14.01 -13.43
CA PHE A 607 0.07 13.81 -14.87
C PHE A 607 1.40 13.14 -15.28
N ASP A 608 2.29 12.92 -14.35
CA ASP A 608 3.64 12.39 -14.57
C ASP A 608 3.73 10.92 -14.10
N VAL A 609 2.85 10.08 -14.64
CA VAL A 609 2.77 8.65 -14.34
C VAL A 609 2.92 7.85 -15.63
N VAL A 610 3.77 6.82 -15.62
CA VAL A 610 3.96 5.94 -16.76
C VAL A 610 2.64 5.28 -17.19
N LYS A 611 2.52 4.92 -18.46
CA LYS A 611 1.39 4.12 -18.92
C LYS A 611 1.44 2.74 -18.24
N GLY A 612 0.27 2.18 -17.91
CA GLY A 612 0.17 0.95 -17.13
C GLY A 612 0.30 1.15 -15.62
N GLY A 613 0.84 2.28 -15.15
CA GLY A 613 0.81 2.68 -13.73
C GLY A 613 -0.54 3.24 -13.30
N ASN A 614 -0.72 3.41 -11.99
CA ASN A 614 -1.95 3.99 -11.45
C ASN A 614 -1.98 5.50 -11.65
N ARG A 615 -2.97 5.98 -12.42
CA ARG A 615 -3.19 7.41 -12.72
C ARG A 615 -4.39 8.00 -11.97
N HIS A 616 -5.21 7.16 -11.35
CA HIS A 616 -6.51 7.58 -10.84
C HIS A 616 -6.66 7.44 -9.33
N MET A 617 -5.88 6.59 -8.68
CA MET A 617 -5.86 6.44 -7.23
C MET A 617 -4.42 6.51 -6.73
N HIS A 618 -4.18 7.34 -5.73
CA HIS A 618 -2.87 7.49 -5.11
C HIS A 618 -3.01 7.55 -3.59
N ALA A 619 -2.02 7.08 -2.84
CA ALA A 619 -1.91 7.46 -1.46
C ALA A 619 -0.92 8.62 -1.29
N VAL A 620 -1.26 9.56 -0.43
CA VAL A 620 -0.46 10.76 -0.18
C VAL A 620 0.00 10.81 1.27
N THR A 621 1.23 11.27 1.46
CA THR A 621 1.83 11.39 2.80
C THR A 621 1.15 12.49 3.62
N ASN A 622 1.18 13.72 3.15
CA ASN A 622 0.58 14.85 3.85
C ASN A 622 -0.71 15.32 3.16
N GLY A 623 -0.78 15.28 1.84
CA GLY A 623 -1.97 15.74 1.13
C GLY A 623 -1.74 16.06 -0.34
N VAL A 624 -2.65 16.88 -0.86
CA VAL A 624 -2.65 17.37 -2.24
C VAL A 624 -2.54 18.88 -2.22
N PHE A 625 -1.63 19.43 -3.03
CA PHE A 625 -1.27 20.85 -3.03
C PHE A 625 -1.52 21.47 -4.39
N TYR A 626 -2.10 22.65 -4.39
CA TYR A 626 -2.36 23.44 -5.60
C TYR A 626 -1.62 24.75 -5.53
N LYS A 627 -1.09 25.19 -6.66
CA LYS A 627 -0.50 26.52 -6.81
C LYS A 627 -0.70 27.05 -8.24
N ASP A 628 -1.14 28.30 -8.34
CA ASP A 628 -1.17 29.06 -9.58
C ASP A 628 -0.66 30.49 -9.36
N ALA A 629 -0.83 31.36 -10.35
CA ALA A 629 -0.40 32.77 -10.25
C ALA A 629 -1.24 33.60 -9.25
N GLN A 630 -2.43 33.11 -8.85
CA GLN A 630 -3.39 33.83 -7.99
C GLN A 630 -3.34 33.35 -6.54
N GLY A 631 -2.60 32.30 -6.23
CA GLY A 631 -2.45 31.77 -4.86
C GLY A 631 -2.24 30.27 -4.78
N SER A 632 -2.40 29.75 -3.58
CA SER A 632 -2.23 28.33 -3.28
C SER A 632 -3.43 27.79 -2.51
N PHE A 633 -3.65 26.49 -2.60
CA PHE A 633 -4.65 25.76 -1.84
C PHE A 633 -4.12 24.37 -1.50
N SER A 634 -4.39 23.87 -0.31
CA SER A 634 -4.03 22.51 0.05
C SER A 634 -5.19 21.77 0.70
N ILE A 635 -5.18 20.45 0.50
CA ILE A 635 -6.04 19.50 1.19
C ILE A 635 -5.10 18.52 1.87
N GLU A 636 -4.84 18.77 3.15
CA GLU A 636 -4.02 17.89 3.99
C GLU A 636 -4.92 16.80 4.58
N THR A 637 -4.48 15.56 4.53
CA THR A 637 -5.19 14.40 5.10
C THR A 637 -4.38 13.77 6.22
N LEU A 638 -5.00 13.64 7.40
CA LEU A 638 -4.32 13.03 8.52
C LEU A 638 -4.54 11.51 8.60
N ASP A 639 -5.73 11.04 8.23
CA ASP A 639 -6.16 9.68 8.55
C ASP A 639 -6.45 8.81 7.30
N ALA A 640 -6.92 9.40 6.19
CA ALA A 640 -7.27 8.69 4.95
C ALA A 640 -6.33 9.11 3.80
N PRO A 641 -5.26 8.34 3.51
CA PRO A 641 -4.26 8.75 2.52
C PRO A 641 -4.71 8.58 1.08
N ALA A 642 -5.60 7.61 0.78
CA ALA A 642 -5.97 7.26 -0.58
C ALA A 642 -6.90 8.32 -1.19
N VAL A 643 -6.51 8.89 -2.33
CA VAL A 643 -7.26 9.90 -3.07
C VAL A 643 -7.47 9.48 -4.52
N ALA A 644 -8.72 9.44 -4.95
CA ALA A 644 -9.10 9.23 -6.35
C ALA A 644 -9.16 10.58 -7.08
N LEU A 645 -8.57 10.62 -8.27
CA LEU A 645 -8.44 11.82 -9.10
C LEU A 645 -9.49 11.81 -10.20
N GLY A 646 -10.48 12.68 -10.10
CA GLY A 646 -11.55 12.84 -11.09
C GLY A 646 -12.67 11.81 -10.96
N GLU A 647 -12.41 10.54 -11.12
CA GLU A 647 -13.42 9.48 -10.99
C GLU A 647 -13.48 8.92 -9.57
N ARG A 648 -14.65 9.02 -8.93
CA ARG A 648 -14.90 8.50 -7.60
C ARG A 648 -15.25 7.01 -7.66
N SER A 649 -14.24 6.15 -7.69
CA SER A 649 -14.43 4.70 -7.69
C SER A 649 -13.26 3.97 -7.01
N PRO A 650 -13.51 2.94 -6.19
CA PRO A 650 -12.47 2.11 -5.60
C PRO A 650 -11.99 1.00 -6.55
N ILE A 651 -12.52 0.91 -7.77
CA ILE A 651 -12.19 -0.07 -8.81
C ILE A 651 -12.25 0.59 -10.19
N TYR A 652 -11.46 1.65 -10.40
CA TYR A 652 -11.36 2.31 -11.70
C TYR A 652 -9.92 2.25 -12.21
N TYR A 653 -9.75 1.80 -13.44
CA TYR A 653 -8.45 1.76 -14.10
C TYR A 653 -8.56 2.24 -15.55
N SER A 654 -7.74 3.22 -15.93
CA SER A 654 -7.58 3.71 -17.30
C SER A 654 -6.16 4.24 -17.49
N ASN A 655 -5.68 4.21 -18.72
CA ASN A 655 -4.43 4.86 -19.12
C ASN A 655 -4.60 6.35 -19.49
N ASP A 656 -5.82 6.87 -19.47
CA ASP A 656 -6.10 8.28 -19.70
C ASP A 656 -5.58 9.14 -18.55
N GLN A 657 -5.30 10.40 -18.84
CA GLN A 657 -4.96 11.36 -17.80
C GLN A 657 -6.19 11.67 -16.93
N PRO A 658 -6.03 11.85 -15.61
CA PRO A 658 -7.15 12.15 -14.74
C PRO A 658 -7.73 13.54 -15.03
N ASP A 659 -9.06 13.65 -15.00
CA ASP A 659 -9.76 14.91 -15.11
C ASP A 659 -9.96 15.54 -13.72
N LEU A 660 -8.99 16.35 -13.29
CA LEU A 660 -9.02 16.98 -11.96
C LEU A 660 -10.12 18.02 -11.79
N THR A 661 -10.79 18.43 -12.86
CA THR A 661 -11.95 19.36 -12.76
C THR A 661 -13.16 18.68 -12.11
N LYS A 662 -13.22 17.34 -12.12
CA LYS A 662 -14.23 16.56 -11.42
C LYS A 662 -13.96 16.40 -9.92
N GLY A 663 -12.76 16.77 -9.47
CA GLY A 663 -12.39 16.81 -8.05
C GLY A 663 -11.40 15.74 -7.58
N LEU A 664 -11.17 15.80 -6.29
CA LEU A 664 -10.28 14.97 -5.50
C LEU A 664 -11.12 14.23 -4.46
N HIS A 665 -11.18 12.90 -4.54
CA HIS A 665 -12.10 12.09 -3.73
C HIS A 665 -11.28 11.21 -2.78
N PHE A 666 -11.23 11.56 -1.50
CA PHE A 666 -10.55 10.73 -0.51
C PHE A 666 -11.38 9.51 -0.17
N SER A 667 -10.80 8.32 -0.39
CA SER A 667 -11.39 7.04 -0.02
C SER A 667 -11.27 6.85 1.49
N LEU A 668 -12.36 7.07 2.20
CA LEU A 668 -12.43 6.93 3.66
C LEU A 668 -12.45 5.47 4.07
N PHE A 669 -13.20 4.68 3.32
CA PHE A 669 -13.36 3.25 3.49
C PHE A 669 -13.81 2.62 2.18
N ASN A 670 -13.35 1.41 1.88
CA ASN A 670 -13.96 0.52 0.89
C ASN A 670 -13.64 -0.94 1.22
N ASN A 671 -14.53 -1.85 0.82
CA ASN A 671 -14.30 -3.29 0.87
C ASN A 671 -14.36 -3.92 -0.54
N ALA A 672 -13.98 -3.17 -1.56
CA ALA A 672 -14.18 -3.56 -2.95
C ALA A 672 -13.29 -4.74 -3.39
N TRP A 673 -12.04 -4.80 -2.95
CA TRP A 673 -11.10 -5.83 -3.34
C TRP A 673 -11.24 -7.11 -2.51
N GLY A 674 -10.95 -8.26 -3.15
CA GLY A 674 -10.86 -9.56 -2.51
C GLY A 674 -9.47 -9.82 -1.91
N THR A 675 -8.76 -10.80 -2.43
CA THR A 675 -7.43 -11.25 -2.01
C THR A 675 -7.31 -11.40 -0.48
N ASN A 676 -6.60 -10.53 0.21
CA ASN A 676 -6.39 -10.55 1.67
C ASN A 676 -6.91 -9.30 2.38
N TYR A 677 -7.51 -8.36 1.67
CA TYR A 677 -8.08 -7.14 2.24
C TYR A 677 -9.34 -7.44 3.08
N ILE A 678 -9.70 -6.50 3.95
CA ILE A 678 -10.88 -6.62 4.80
C ILE A 678 -12.15 -6.66 3.94
N GLN A 679 -12.93 -7.74 4.09
CA GLN A 679 -14.12 -7.99 3.27
C GLN A 679 -15.42 -7.42 3.87
N TRP A 680 -15.43 -7.12 5.16
CA TRP A 680 -16.53 -6.49 5.88
C TRP A 680 -15.99 -5.67 7.04
N PHE A 681 -16.60 -4.54 7.27
CA PHE A 681 -16.21 -3.62 8.32
C PHE A 681 -17.47 -3.03 8.98
N GLY A 682 -17.56 -3.13 10.27
CA GLY A 682 -18.65 -2.61 11.07
C GLY A 682 -18.11 -2.00 12.35
N ASP A 683 -17.61 -0.78 12.28
CA ASP A 683 -17.03 -0.05 13.41
C ASP A 683 -17.21 1.45 13.19
N ASP A 684 -17.03 2.23 14.25
CA ASP A 684 -17.04 3.69 14.19
C ASP A 684 -15.72 4.21 13.60
N MET A 685 -15.82 5.33 12.88
CA MET A 685 -14.65 5.91 12.19
C MET A 685 -14.60 7.41 12.38
N ARG A 686 -13.39 7.96 12.35
CA ARG A 686 -13.14 9.39 12.35
C ARG A 686 -12.01 9.72 11.38
N PHE A 687 -12.21 10.80 10.59
CA PHE A 687 -11.25 11.25 9.58
C PHE A 687 -11.01 12.74 9.74
N ARG A 688 -9.74 13.16 9.73
CA ARG A 688 -9.35 14.56 9.91
C ARG A 688 -8.66 15.07 8.64
N PHE A 689 -9.03 16.30 8.26
CA PHE A 689 -8.42 17.03 7.14
C PHE A 689 -8.16 18.47 7.53
N VAL A 690 -7.25 19.13 6.81
CA VAL A 690 -7.00 20.56 6.92
C VAL A 690 -6.97 21.18 5.54
N LEU A 691 -7.81 22.17 5.30
CA LEU A 691 -7.73 23.01 4.10
C LEU A 691 -6.95 24.27 4.43
N ARG A 692 -6.03 24.68 3.55
CA ARG A 692 -5.31 25.96 3.66
C ARG A 692 -5.47 26.72 2.36
N ALA A 693 -5.68 28.06 2.44
CA ALA A 693 -5.95 28.91 1.30
C ALA A 693 -5.27 30.27 1.41
#